data_a8b123b9a4ddb59dbf8ae6b4bd138bdc
#
_entry.id   a8b123b9a4ddb59dbf8ae6b4bd138bdc
#
_cell.length_a   1.000
_cell.length_b   1.000
_cell.length_c   1.000
_cell.angle_alpha   90.00
_cell.angle_beta   90.00
_cell.angle_gamma   90.00
#
_symmetry.space_group_name_H-M   'P 1'
#
loop_
_entity.id
_entity.type
_entity.pdbx_description
1 polymer ?
#
loop_
_entity_poly.entity_id
_entity_poly.type
_entity_poly.pdbx_seq_one_letter_code
_entity_poly.pdbx_strand_id
1 'polypeptide(L)'
;MARRLSLPEKLIRLSLLGVAIAGVNQGFAQQAEPQAVDESTVVYEAGFFTQYSPVSVNDMIDRIPGISLALNGNRNNRGNSRGLGSGKGEILINGQRTTGKNNEGRSQLSRIAADQVDYIEIIRGTSDDMDIRGGGQVVNVVLLDAQSRSSISTELNMDRLHDGTVDPGAKLSYTGQNGAFNYLFHIEAEPRYENRFTNEFSVDPDGELLETRSQDNLRNQTEYETSFNLGYQFEKSMVQFNGLFAENNPPTDITRTINDYTTGTLITTKEHENEIRERNNWEIGGDYEYSFDSGSKYRFLFIVNDRNFTYTRDRFDVFADSEEKDLFLFSAGRDRERIGRTSYTFDLGSNQGMEIGFEGAQTIRDSDLRLGLPGTGITSVAHGGLVPQSVNNASSTVEEVRFENFAIHNWQINARMSLESSLIYETSTITQAGDVTNERDFSFVRPKLDYRFDITQSLQLRTTIEKTVSQLSFYDFSASTDNSDDDQNTQAGNPEIAQEQAWNYEMNLEYRLPNSIGVLNTELYYRDLTDVIDRIDISPSATDLQSARGNIGDGKRYGANFDASTRLGYLGVPNALLTLGLSLQDSQVTDPFLGTQRRLRRNGRWFGRANFRHDITEYNFSYGFSYFNSARDGSGLTQIDINDTETDIGEYGLNFFAEKQAFNGVTFRFDIQNANNQIRCRERVRFVGTTAAGIVEEVEDSCNGTGVKYALKIRQTF
;
A
#
# COMPACT_ATOMS: atom_id res chain seq x y z
N MET A 1 -4.63 -39.74 15.57
CA MET A 1 -3.41 -39.94 16.40
C MET A 1 -2.47 -38.78 16.15
N ALA A 2 -2.69 -37.68 16.84
CA ALA A 2 -1.96 -36.44 16.64
C ALA A 2 -0.57 -36.52 17.28
N ARG A 3 0.46 -36.51 16.47
CA ARG A 3 1.84 -36.29 16.96
C ARG A 3 2.04 -34.78 17.11
N ARG A 4 1.87 -34.27 18.31
CA ARG A 4 2.42 -32.97 18.71
C ARG A 4 3.93 -33.04 18.63
N LEU A 5 4.53 -32.38 17.66
CA LEU A 5 5.94 -32.05 17.67
C LEU A 5 6.12 -30.83 18.58
N SER A 6 6.52 -31.10 19.82
CA SER A 6 6.98 -30.07 20.74
C SER A 6 8.35 -29.57 20.30
N LEU A 7 8.42 -28.35 19.79
CA LEU A 7 9.69 -27.62 19.66
C LEU A 7 10.13 -27.12 21.05
N PRO A 8 11.41 -27.23 21.41
CA PRO A 8 11.90 -26.75 22.68
C PRO A 8 11.98 -25.24 22.73
N GLU A 9 11.39 -24.67 23.80
CA GLU A 9 11.61 -23.26 24.21
C GLU A 9 13.11 -23.02 24.42
N LYS A 10 13.76 -22.38 23.45
CA LYS A 10 15.01 -21.69 23.67
C LYS A 10 14.77 -20.21 23.81
N LEU A 11 14.68 -19.79 25.06
CA LEU A 11 14.80 -18.38 25.44
C LEU A 11 16.09 -17.80 24.84
N ILE A 12 15.94 -16.96 23.83
CA ILE A 12 17.01 -16.08 23.35
C ILE A 12 17.09 -14.92 24.34
N ARG A 13 18.05 -14.99 25.25
CA ARG A 13 18.47 -13.84 26.05
C ARG A 13 19.19 -12.88 25.12
N LEU A 14 18.54 -11.79 24.71
CA LEU A 14 19.20 -10.63 24.12
C LEU A 14 19.96 -9.93 25.24
N SER A 15 21.25 -10.18 25.35
CA SER A 15 22.16 -9.34 26.12
C SER A 15 22.44 -8.08 25.29
N LEU A 16 22.02 -6.95 25.82
CA LEU A 16 22.45 -5.62 25.35
C LEU A 16 23.97 -5.49 25.50
N LEU A 17 24.69 -5.65 24.40
CA LEU A 17 26.10 -5.32 24.31
C LEU A 17 26.23 -3.82 24.08
N GLY A 18 26.53 -3.08 25.12
CA GLY A 18 27.05 -1.72 25.02
C GLY A 18 28.49 -1.77 24.46
N VAL A 19 28.67 -1.39 23.21
CA VAL A 19 29.99 -1.26 22.59
C VAL A 19 30.49 0.16 22.80
N ALA A 20 31.51 0.31 23.64
CA ALA A 20 32.28 1.54 23.76
C ALA A 20 33.12 1.73 22.49
N ILE A 21 32.88 2.79 21.73
CA ILE A 21 33.64 3.14 20.53
C ILE A 21 34.86 3.94 20.95
N ALA A 22 36.05 3.31 20.94
CA ALA A 22 37.34 3.99 20.98
C ALA A 22 37.77 4.30 19.54
N GLY A 23 38.06 5.58 19.28
CA GLY A 23 38.37 6.08 17.94
C GLY A 23 39.66 5.51 17.35
N VAL A 24 39.60 5.14 16.09
CA VAL A 24 40.75 4.95 15.21
C VAL A 24 40.59 5.90 14.03
N ASN A 25 41.36 7.00 14.07
CA ASN A 25 41.54 7.89 12.91
C ASN A 25 42.47 7.21 11.90
N GLN A 26 41.94 6.77 10.76
CA GLN A 26 42.70 6.53 9.54
C GLN A 26 42.14 7.42 8.44
N GLY A 27 43.01 8.19 7.80
CA GLY A 27 42.68 9.12 6.74
C GLY A 27 42.09 8.41 5.52
N PHE A 28 40.85 8.70 5.23
CA PHE A 28 40.17 8.33 4.00
C PHE A 28 40.13 9.52 3.05
N ALA A 29 40.21 9.25 1.74
CA ALA A 29 40.01 10.24 0.69
C ALA A 29 38.70 10.99 0.94
N GLN A 30 38.72 12.30 0.80
CA GLN A 30 37.62 13.22 1.03
C GLN A 30 36.45 12.87 0.11
N GLN A 31 35.52 12.05 0.59
CA GLN A 31 34.20 11.87 -0.04
C GLN A 31 33.38 13.12 0.20
N ALA A 32 32.55 13.50 -0.77
CA ALA A 32 31.54 14.53 -0.57
C ALA A 32 30.61 14.05 0.57
N GLU A 33 30.73 14.63 1.75
CA GLU A 33 29.91 14.29 2.92
C GLU A 33 28.58 15.05 2.84
N PRO A 34 27.48 14.45 3.31
CA PRO A 34 26.20 15.15 3.42
C PRO A 34 26.38 16.39 4.29
N GLN A 35 25.87 17.54 3.84
CA GLN A 35 25.94 18.79 4.56
C GLN A 35 24.65 19.02 5.37
N ALA A 36 24.77 19.26 6.67
CA ALA A 36 23.66 19.79 7.46
C ALA A 36 23.60 21.31 7.19
N VAL A 37 22.55 21.76 6.51
CA VAL A 37 22.32 23.18 6.23
C VAL A 37 21.77 23.90 7.47
N ASP A 38 20.92 23.20 8.19
CA ASP A 38 20.41 23.58 9.53
C ASP A 38 20.24 22.34 10.42
N GLU A 39 19.73 22.51 11.64
CA GLU A 39 19.48 21.39 12.56
C GLU A 39 18.40 20.40 12.05
N SER A 40 17.58 20.80 11.07
CA SER A 40 16.43 20.04 10.56
C SER A 40 16.62 19.47 9.15
N THR A 41 17.58 19.96 8.37
CA THR A 41 17.75 19.66 6.95
C THR A 41 19.11 19.03 6.68
N VAL A 42 19.10 17.88 5.99
CA VAL A 42 20.33 17.22 5.48
C VAL A 42 20.28 17.22 3.97
N VAL A 43 21.33 17.78 3.35
CA VAL A 43 21.46 17.84 1.88
C VAL A 43 22.46 16.82 1.40
N TYR A 44 22.07 16.07 0.38
CA TYR A 44 22.88 15.12 -0.36
C TYR A 44 23.09 15.66 -1.79
N GLU A 45 24.21 16.29 -2.02
CA GLU A 45 24.61 16.80 -3.34
C GLU A 45 24.68 15.66 -4.38
N ALA A 46 24.41 15.95 -5.65
CA ALA A 46 24.54 14.98 -6.74
C ALA A 46 25.91 14.29 -6.76
N GLY A 47 26.98 15.02 -6.38
CA GLY A 47 28.34 14.51 -6.27
C GLY A 47 28.50 13.33 -5.29
N PHE A 48 27.69 13.28 -4.22
CA PHE A 48 27.68 12.15 -3.29
C PHE A 48 27.29 10.83 -3.98
N PHE A 49 26.38 10.89 -4.94
CA PHE A 49 25.85 9.72 -5.63
C PHE A 49 26.68 9.26 -6.83
N THR A 50 27.58 10.11 -7.34
CA THR A 50 28.36 9.84 -8.56
C THR A 50 29.12 8.51 -8.48
N GLN A 51 29.65 8.18 -7.29
CA GLN A 51 30.38 6.92 -7.06
C GLN A 51 29.51 5.67 -7.21
N TYR A 52 28.18 5.80 -7.11
CA TYR A 52 27.23 4.70 -7.19
C TYR A 52 26.59 4.57 -8.57
N SER A 53 26.85 5.54 -9.45
CA SER A 53 26.33 5.57 -10.82
C SER A 53 24.81 5.29 -10.90
N PRO A 54 23.97 6.08 -10.21
CA PRO A 54 22.52 5.88 -10.20
C PRO A 54 21.93 6.17 -11.59
N VAL A 55 20.87 5.46 -11.97
CA VAL A 55 20.13 5.67 -13.21
C VAL A 55 18.93 6.60 -12.97
N SER A 56 18.27 6.48 -11.82
CA SER A 56 17.10 7.25 -11.45
C SER A 56 17.23 7.86 -10.05
N VAL A 57 16.33 8.80 -9.73
CA VAL A 57 16.22 9.36 -8.38
C VAL A 57 15.94 8.27 -7.34
N ASN A 58 15.16 7.25 -7.69
CA ASN A 58 14.90 6.14 -6.78
C ASN A 58 16.20 5.39 -6.40
N ASP A 59 17.12 5.22 -7.37
CA ASP A 59 18.44 4.64 -7.08
C ASP A 59 19.27 5.51 -6.13
N MET A 60 19.14 6.85 -6.21
CA MET A 60 19.82 7.77 -5.28
C MET A 60 19.24 7.63 -3.87
N ILE A 61 17.93 7.64 -3.76
CA ILE A 61 17.19 7.52 -2.48
C ILE A 61 17.49 6.20 -1.76
N ASP A 62 17.60 5.10 -2.48
CA ASP A 62 17.93 3.79 -1.90
C ASP A 62 19.31 3.75 -1.23
N ARG A 63 20.16 4.76 -1.46
CA ARG A 63 21.49 4.90 -0.87
C ARG A 63 21.55 5.87 0.29
N ILE A 64 20.44 6.53 0.62
CA ILE A 64 20.37 7.45 1.76
C ILE A 64 19.85 6.72 3.00
N PRO A 65 20.62 6.68 4.10
CA PRO A 65 20.17 6.03 5.33
C PRO A 65 18.86 6.60 5.87
N GLY A 66 17.92 5.73 6.21
CA GLY A 66 16.65 6.10 6.86
C GLY A 66 15.52 6.51 5.90
N ILE A 67 15.79 6.90 4.67
CA ILE A 67 14.74 7.38 3.75
C ILE A 67 13.77 6.25 3.37
N SER A 68 14.28 5.07 3.07
CA SER A 68 13.41 3.93 2.78
C SER A 68 12.46 3.60 3.92
N LEU A 69 12.83 3.93 5.16
CA LEU A 69 11.97 3.81 6.33
C LEU A 69 10.87 4.87 6.32
N ALA A 70 11.22 6.12 6.09
CA ALA A 70 10.29 7.24 6.03
C ALA A 70 9.24 7.06 4.92
N LEU A 71 9.67 6.64 3.73
CA LEU A 71 8.80 6.41 2.57
C LEU A 71 7.97 5.12 2.67
N ASN A 72 8.41 4.10 3.42
CA ASN A 72 7.71 2.83 3.60
C ASN A 72 6.86 2.76 4.88
N GLY A 73 7.07 3.66 5.84
CA GLY A 73 6.38 3.67 7.14
C GLY A 73 4.86 3.73 7.05
N ASN A 74 4.32 4.03 5.89
CA ASN A 74 2.89 4.27 5.67
C ASN A 74 2.12 3.08 5.03
N ARG A 75 2.73 1.88 4.93
CA ARG A 75 2.05 0.73 4.31
C ARG A 75 0.78 0.29 5.05
N ASN A 76 0.68 0.53 6.34
CA ASN A 76 -0.48 0.16 7.16
C ASN A 76 -1.66 1.16 7.06
N ASN A 77 -1.49 2.29 6.37
CA ASN A 77 -2.50 3.36 6.26
C ASN A 77 -2.92 3.68 4.82
N ARG A 78 -2.47 2.92 3.83
CA ARG A 78 -2.66 3.19 2.40
C ARG A 78 -4.11 3.13 1.88
N GLY A 79 -5.08 2.76 2.68
CA GLY A 79 -6.48 2.62 2.24
C GLY A 79 -7.44 3.70 2.72
N ASN A 80 -7.06 4.50 3.70
CA ASN A 80 -8.05 5.24 4.48
C ASN A 80 -7.79 6.76 4.62
N SER A 81 -6.92 7.35 3.83
CA SER A 81 -6.73 8.81 3.88
C SER A 81 -7.80 9.52 3.06
N ARG A 82 -8.62 10.34 3.73
CA ARG A 82 -9.61 11.22 3.08
C ARG A 82 -8.93 12.51 2.62
N GLY A 83 -9.28 12.97 1.42
CA GLY A 83 -8.84 14.25 0.87
C GLY A 83 -7.39 14.32 0.42
N LEU A 84 -6.95 15.51 0.01
CA LEU A 84 -5.62 15.80 -0.52
C LEU A 84 -4.63 16.29 0.54
N GLY A 85 -5.03 16.35 1.81
CA GLY A 85 -4.29 17.00 2.89
C GLY A 85 -3.55 16.09 3.87
N SER A 86 -3.66 14.76 3.76
CA SER A 86 -3.14 13.83 4.76
C SER A 86 -2.01 12.96 4.22
N GLY A 87 -0.75 13.40 4.32
CA GLY A 87 0.41 12.61 3.92
C GLY A 87 1.47 12.53 5.02
N LYS A 88 1.81 11.33 5.52
CA LYS A 88 3.06 11.06 6.24
C LYS A 88 4.10 10.59 5.21
N GLY A 89 5.30 11.18 5.21
CA GLY A 89 6.38 10.81 4.31
C GLY A 89 6.20 11.36 2.90
N GLU A 90 6.35 12.66 2.76
CA GLU A 90 6.11 13.38 1.51
C GLU A 90 7.34 13.42 0.62
N ILE A 91 7.08 13.37 -0.67
CA ILE A 91 8.06 13.61 -1.71
C ILE A 91 7.69 14.92 -2.40
N LEU A 92 8.65 15.82 -2.42
CA LEU A 92 8.56 17.06 -3.18
C LEU A 92 9.54 17.01 -4.35
N ILE A 93 9.19 17.69 -5.44
CA ILE A 93 10.08 17.97 -6.56
C ILE A 93 10.17 19.48 -6.68
N ASN A 94 11.37 20.04 -6.55
CA ASN A 94 11.60 21.49 -6.49
C ASN A 94 10.74 22.21 -5.43
N GLY A 95 10.61 21.61 -4.23
CA GLY A 95 9.83 22.14 -3.12
C GLY A 95 8.32 21.94 -3.22
N GLN A 96 7.85 21.20 -4.22
CA GLN A 96 6.43 21.09 -4.52
C GLN A 96 5.92 19.67 -4.55
N ARG A 97 4.72 19.48 -4.04
CA ARG A 97 3.99 18.21 -4.17
C ARG A 97 3.50 18.02 -5.58
N THR A 98 3.56 16.81 -6.05
CA THR A 98 2.86 16.42 -7.26
C THR A 98 1.38 16.15 -6.96
N THR A 99 0.51 16.72 -7.77
CA THR A 99 -0.93 16.59 -7.62
C THR A 99 -1.41 15.32 -8.33
N GLY A 100 -1.77 14.30 -7.55
CA GLY A 100 -2.28 13.02 -8.09
C GLY A 100 -2.56 12.05 -6.96
N LYS A 101 -3.42 11.08 -7.17
CA LYS A 101 -3.65 9.93 -6.27
C LYS A 101 -2.92 8.68 -6.75
N ASN A 102 -2.89 8.45 -8.05
CA ASN A 102 -2.24 7.31 -8.68
C ASN A 102 -0.89 7.69 -9.31
N ASN A 103 -0.71 8.96 -9.68
CA ASN A 103 0.55 9.52 -10.20
C ASN A 103 1.38 10.18 -9.10
N GLU A 104 1.45 9.56 -7.92
CA GLU A 104 2.12 10.14 -6.75
C GLU A 104 3.60 9.80 -6.64
N GLY A 105 4.32 10.76 -6.07
CA GLY A 105 5.65 10.76 -5.46
C GLY A 105 6.59 9.61 -5.83
N ARG A 106 6.39 8.42 -5.30
CA ARG A 106 7.36 7.33 -5.46
C ARG A 106 7.43 6.74 -6.86
N SER A 107 6.31 6.66 -7.56
CA SER A 107 6.31 6.23 -8.97
C SER A 107 7.06 7.23 -9.85
N GLN A 108 6.98 8.52 -9.53
CA GLN A 108 7.71 9.57 -10.24
C GLN A 108 9.22 9.52 -10.02
N LEU A 109 9.69 9.13 -8.81
CA LEU A 109 11.12 9.03 -8.52
C LEU A 109 11.85 8.02 -9.42
N SER A 110 11.19 6.97 -9.83
CA SER A 110 11.75 6.00 -10.78
C SER A 110 11.78 6.50 -12.22
N ARG A 111 10.98 7.54 -12.54
CA ARG A 111 10.85 8.14 -13.88
C ARG A 111 11.78 9.33 -14.09
N ILE A 112 12.28 9.95 -13.01
CA ILE A 112 13.24 11.05 -13.07
C ILE A 112 14.65 10.48 -13.16
N ALA A 113 15.39 10.88 -14.20
CA ALA A 113 16.77 10.46 -14.39
C ALA A 113 17.70 11.09 -13.33
N ALA A 114 18.65 10.33 -12.82
CA ALA A 114 19.56 10.78 -11.75
C ALA A 114 20.45 11.97 -12.19
N ASP A 115 20.72 12.11 -13.47
CA ASP A 115 21.52 13.22 -14.02
C ASP A 115 20.76 14.56 -14.08
N GLN A 116 19.45 14.55 -13.82
CA GLN A 116 18.63 15.76 -13.71
C GLN A 116 18.67 16.36 -12.30
N VAL A 117 19.21 15.65 -11.30
CA VAL A 117 19.21 16.05 -9.90
C VAL A 117 20.40 16.94 -9.58
N ASP A 118 20.15 18.05 -8.90
CA ASP A 118 21.16 18.89 -8.29
C ASP A 118 21.52 18.38 -6.89
N TYR A 119 20.49 18.20 -6.04
CA TYR A 119 20.64 17.62 -4.73
C TYR A 119 19.32 17.03 -4.22
N ILE A 120 19.40 16.23 -3.17
CA ILE A 120 18.26 15.70 -2.44
C ILE A 120 18.31 16.23 -1.01
N GLU A 121 17.23 16.89 -0.58
CA GLU A 121 17.06 17.37 0.77
C GLU A 121 16.19 16.44 1.59
N ILE A 122 16.62 16.20 2.81
CA ILE A 122 15.83 15.49 3.81
C ILE A 122 15.42 16.50 4.88
N ILE A 123 14.15 16.86 4.86
CA ILE A 123 13.60 17.88 5.75
C ILE A 123 12.81 17.18 6.87
N ARG A 124 13.11 17.50 8.10
CA ARG A 124 12.56 16.89 9.31
C ARG A 124 11.83 17.90 10.20
N GLY A 125 11.10 18.80 9.58
CA GLY A 125 10.38 19.85 10.27
C GLY A 125 9.45 20.61 9.35
N THR A 126 8.81 21.63 9.88
CA THR A 126 8.10 22.60 9.10
C THR A 126 9.10 23.52 8.41
N SER A 127 8.91 23.82 7.14
CA SER A 127 9.64 24.84 6.41
C SER A 127 8.64 25.86 5.90
N ASP A 128 8.91 27.13 6.13
CA ASP A 128 8.02 28.23 5.72
C ASP A 128 7.96 28.40 4.20
N ASP A 129 9.00 27.93 3.50
CA ASP A 129 9.13 28.08 2.04
C ASP A 129 8.56 26.89 1.24
N MET A 130 8.23 25.78 1.88
CA MET A 130 7.78 24.56 1.22
C MET A 130 6.40 24.12 1.71
N ASP A 131 5.63 23.49 0.82
CA ASP A 131 4.32 22.89 1.15
C ASP A 131 4.49 21.60 1.97
N ILE A 132 5.08 21.73 3.17
CA ILE A 132 5.28 20.62 4.09
C ILE A 132 4.08 20.53 5.01
N ARG A 133 3.27 19.50 4.80
CA ARG A 133 2.10 19.19 5.63
C ARG A 133 2.31 17.88 6.34
N GLY A 134 2.13 17.93 7.60
CA GLY A 134 2.18 16.74 8.41
C GLY A 134 3.57 16.46 8.96
N GLY A 135 3.52 15.55 9.86
CA GLY A 135 4.56 15.31 10.79
C GLY A 135 5.60 14.29 10.34
N GLY A 136 5.77 14.04 9.05
CA GLY A 136 6.74 13.11 8.49
C GLY A 136 8.07 13.74 8.11
N GLN A 137 9.02 12.90 7.79
CA GLN A 137 10.21 13.27 7.05
C GLN A 137 9.81 13.55 5.60
N VAL A 138 10.22 14.70 5.06
CA VAL A 138 9.98 15.09 3.67
C VAL A 138 11.26 14.92 2.87
N VAL A 139 11.13 14.34 1.69
CA VAL A 139 12.21 14.20 0.71
C VAL A 139 11.96 15.19 -0.41
N ASN A 140 12.78 16.23 -0.51
CA ASN A 140 12.72 17.18 -1.60
C ASN A 140 13.80 16.87 -2.62
N VAL A 141 13.41 16.55 -3.84
CA VAL A 141 14.30 16.33 -4.97
C VAL A 141 14.43 17.64 -5.73
N VAL A 142 15.56 18.27 -5.65
CA VAL A 142 15.85 19.52 -6.37
C VAL A 142 16.54 19.18 -7.68
N LEU A 143 15.91 19.62 -8.76
CA LEU A 143 16.43 19.40 -10.10
C LEU A 143 17.38 20.54 -10.52
N LEU A 144 18.35 20.22 -11.37
CA LEU A 144 19.31 21.19 -11.90
C LEU A 144 18.58 22.35 -12.59
N ASP A 145 18.93 23.56 -12.23
CA ASP A 145 18.47 24.79 -12.91
C ASP A 145 19.30 24.99 -14.21
N ALA A 146 18.94 24.26 -15.24
CA ALA A 146 19.63 24.31 -16.53
C ALA A 146 18.74 24.98 -17.59
N GLN A 147 19.31 25.90 -18.41
CA GLN A 147 18.57 26.61 -19.45
C GLN A 147 17.91 25.69 -20.48
N SER A 148 18.50 24.53 -20.76
CA SER A 148 17.88 23.48 -21.59
C SER A 148 18.61 22.15 -21.34
N ARG A 149 17.90 21.19 -20.79
CA ARG A 149 18.43 19.84 -20.57
C ARG A 149 17.33 18.81 -20.72
N SER A 150 17.65 17.67 -21.30
CA SER A 150 16.70 16.56 -21.40
C SER A 150 17.44 15.24 -21.23
N SER A 151 16.75 14.24 -20.76
CA SER A 151 17.25 12.88 -20.56
C SER A 151 16.21 11.86 -20.99
N ILE A 152 16.65 10.79 -21.62
CA ILE A 152 15.84 9.63 -21.97
C ILE A 152 16.32 8.46 -21.11
N SER A 153 15.44 7.89 -20.31
CA SER A 153 15.71 6.69 -19.54
C SER A 153 14.92 5.51 -20.10
N THR A 154 15.61 4.39 -20.29
CA THR A 154 15.03 3.15 -20.80
C THR A 154 15.26 2.01 -19.82
N GLU A 155 14.28 1.14 -19.66
CA GLU A 155 14.40 -0.14 -18.97
C GLU A 155 13.75 -1.23 -19.82
N LEU A 156 14.50 -2.30 -20.06
CA LEU A 156 13.98 -3.57 -20.59
C LEU A 156 14.04 -4.58 -19.47
N ASN A 157 12.95 -5.29 -19.23
CA ASN A 157 12.87 -6.34 -18.21
C ASN A 157 12.39 -7.65 -18.84
N MET A 158 12.82 -8.74 -18.23
CA MET A 158 12.47 -10.08 -18.63
C MET A 158 12.33 -10.93 -17.34
N ASP A 159 11.14 -11.35 -17.07
CA ASP A 159 10.79 -12.18 -15.92
C ASP A 159 10.71 -13.64 -16.35
N ARG A 160 11.40 -14.55 -15.64
CA ARG A 160 11.27 -15.98 -15.79
C ARG A 160 10.67 -16.59 -14.53
N LEU A 161 9.54 -17.25 -14.68
CA LEU A 161 8.81 -17.87 -13.59
C LEU A 161 9.23 -19.34 -13.39
N HIS A 162 8.72 -19.92 -12.30
CA HIS A 162 9.03 -21.31 -11.89
C HIS A 162 8.56 -22.36 -12.92
N ASP A 163 7.49 -22.08 -13.68
CA ASP A 163 6.97 -22.93 -14.76
C ASP A 163 7.77 -22.81 -16.07
N GLY A 164 8.78 -21.95 -16.10
CA GLY A 164 9.62 -21.71 -17.26
C GLY A 164 9.11 -20.62 -18.21
N THR A 165 7.94 -20.05 -17.98
CA THR A 165 7.41 -18.91 -18.75
C THR A 165 8.34 -17.72 -18.66
N VAL A 166 8.55 -17.06 -19.78
CA VAL A 166 9.36 -15.84 -19.90
C VAL A 166 8.47 -14.70 -20.36
N ASP A 167 8.38 -13.65 -19.56
CA ASP A 167 7.51 -12.50 -19.79
C ASP A 167 8.32 -11.21 -19.91
N PRO A 168 8.37 -10.57 -21.12
CA PRO A 168 9.15 -9.36 -21.35
C PRO A 168 8.35 -8.10 -21.02
N GLY A 169 9.08 -7.05 -20.61
CA GLY A 169 8.52 -5.72 -20.42
C GLY A 169 9.49 -4.61 -20.81
N ALA A 170 8.97 -3.40 -20.91
CA ALA A 170 9.74 -2.23 -21.29
C ALA A 170 9.18 -0.96 -20.65
N LYS A 171 10.08 -0.02 -20.31
CA LYS A 171 9.74 1.33 -19.81
C LYS A 171 10.58 2.36 -20.56
N LEU A 172 9.95 3.49 -20.85
CA LEU A 172 10.61 4.65 -21.45
C LEU A 172 10.15 5.91 -20.72
N SER A 173 11.10 6.71 -20.27
CA SER A 173 10.84 8.03 -19.69
C SER A 173 11.63 9.10 -20.45
N TYR A 174 10.99 10.22 -20.74
CA TYR A 174 11.61 11.41 -21.28
C TYR A 174 11.36 12.58 -20.34
N THR A 175 12.42 13.08 -19.72
CA THR A 175 12.37 14.16 -18.74
C THR A 175 13.24 15.31 -19.20
N GLY A 176 12.85 16.54 -18.84
CA GLY A 176 13.72 17.67 -19.12
C GLY A 176 13.13 19.00 -18.67
N GLN A 177 13.97 20.02 -18.87
CA GLN A 177 13.66 21.41 -18.62
C GLN A 177 14.10 22.25 -19.82
N ASN A 178 13.28 23.23 -20.19
CA ASN A 178 13.60 24.23 -21.19
C ASN A 178 13.17 25.61 -20.68
N GLY A 179 14.13 26.37 -20.14
CA GLY A 179 13.84 27.61 -19.41
C GLY A 179 12.92 27.34 -18.22
N ALA A 180 11.78 28.04 -18.19
CA ALA A 180 10.77 27.91 -17.15
C ALA A 180 9.84 26.68 -17.30
N PHE A 181 9.96 25.91 -18.37
CA PHE A 181 9.10 24.77 -18.69
C PHE A 181 9.76 23.44 -18.30
N ASN A 182 9.12 22.68 -17.41
CA ASN A 182 9.52 21.33 -16.98
C ASN A 182 8.55 20.31 -17.57
N TYR A 183 9.08 19.17 -18.00
CA TYR A 183 8.27 18.10 -18.56
C TYR A 183 8.82 16.71 -18.21
N LEU A 184 7.89 15.77 -18.04
CA LEU A 184 8.13 14.33 -17.90
C LEU A 184 7.06 13.60 -18.70
N PHE A 185 7.47 12.69 -19.57
CA PHE A 185 6.60 11.74 -20.25
C PHE A 185 7.08 10.33 -19.94
N HIS A 186 6.15 9.43 -19.69
CA HIS A 186 6.46 8.05 -19.37
C HIS A 186 5.50 7.10 -20.06
N ILE A 187 6.02 6.01 -20.59
CA ILE A 187 5.26 4.88 -21.10
C ILE A 187 5.84 3.58 -20.56
N GLU A 188 4.99 2.63 -20.22
CA GLU A 188 5.37 1.38 -19.59
C GLU A 188 4.51 0.24 -20.11
N ALA A 189 5.13 -0.91 -20.37
CA ALA A 189 4.51 -2.21 -20.54
C ALA A 189 5.16 -3.16 -19.52
N GLU A 190 4.49 -3.39 -18.39
CA GLU A 190 5.02 -4.20 -17.29
C GLU A 190 4.39 -5.58 -17.30
N PRO A 191 5.15 -6.65 -17.41
CA PRO A 191 4.63 -8.01 -17.34
C PRO A 191 4.15 -8.31 -15.91
N ARG A 192 2.99 -8.95 -15.82
CA ARG A 192 2.36 -9.35 -14.57
C ARG A 192 1.90 -10.80 -14.60
N TYR A 193 2.58 -11.63 -15.36
CA TYR A 193 2.31 -13.05 -15.39
C TYR A 193 2.47 -13.66 -14.00
N GLU A 194 1.51 -14.49 -13.61
CA GLU A 194 1.51 -15.24 -12.37
C GLU A 194 0.95 -16.64 -12.63
N ASN A 195 1.67 -17.65 -12.22
CA ASN A 195 1.18 -19.01 -12.09
C ASN A 195 1.18 -19.36 -10.60
N ARG A 196 -0.04 -19.45 -10.01
CA ARG A 196 -0.23 -19.74 -8.60
C ARG A 196 -0.81 -21.14 -8.47
N PHE A 197 -0.16 -21.97 -7.69
CA PHE A 197 -0.72 -23.25 -7.27
C PHE A 197 -1.37 -23.12 -5.89
N THR A 198 -2.47 -23.87 -5.69
CA THR A 198 -3.13 -24.00 -4.39
C THR A 198 -3.40 -25.47 -4.14
N ASN A 199 -3.07 -25.94 -2.94
CA ASN A 199 -3.45 -27.25 -2.46
C ASN A 199 -4.25 -27.08 -1.17
N GLU A 200 -5.39 -27.77 -1.14
CA GLU A 200 -6.33 -27.67 -0.02
C GLU A 200 -6.76 -29.08 0.38
N PHE A 201 -7.01 -29.26 1.66
CA PHE A 201 -7.68 -30.43 2.18
C PHE A 201 -8.66 -30.02 3.27
N SER A 202 -9.78 -30.71 3.38
CA SER A 202 -10.72 -30.57 4.46
C SER A 202 -10.92 -31.88 5.22
N VAL A 203 -11.14 -31.76 6.52
CA VAL A 203 -11.39 -32.89 7.42
C VAL A 203 -12.62 -32.60 8.26
N ASP A 204 -13.32 -33.66 8.64
CA ASP A 204 -14.40 -33.58 9.63
C ASP A 204 -13.88 -33.34 11.07
N PRO A 205 -14.74 -33.12 12.07
CA PRO A 205 -14.33 -32.90 13.46
C PRO A 205 -13.57 -34.07 14.10
N ASP A 206 -13.72 -35.28 13.56
CA ASP A 206 -13.03 -36.49 14.02
C ASP A 206 -11.67 -36.65 13.33
N GLY A 207 -11.36 -35.81 12.33
CA GLY A 207 -10.12 -35.80 11.56
C GLY A 207 -10.11 -36.76 10.36
N GLU A 208 -11.27 -37.27 9.96
CA GLU A 208 -11.42 -38.05 8.72
C GLU A 208 -11.43 -37.12 7.52
N LEU A 209 -10.71 -37.51 6.45
CA LEU A 209 -10.56 -36.71 5.24
C LEU A 209 -11.90 -36.62 4.48
N LEU A 210 -12.38 -35.41 4.26
CA LEU A 210 -13.58 -35.12 3.47
C LEU A 210 -13.24 -34.87 2.01
N GLU A 211 -12.29 -33.97 1.75
CA GLU A 211 -11.93 -33.53 0.40
C GLU A 211 -10.45 -33.16 0.28
N THR A 212 -9.90 -33.33 -0.91
CA THR A 212 -8.65 -32.68 -1.32
C THR A 212 -8.86 -31.95 -2.63
N ARG A 213 -8.28 -30.74 -2.74
CA ARG A 213 -8.37 -29.89 -3.91
C ARG A 213 -6.97 -29.45 -4.34
N SER A 214 -6.66 -29.63 -5.62
CA SER A 214 -5.44 -29.08 -6.24
C SER A 214 -5.84 -28.13 -7.36
N GLN A 215 -5.31 -26.90 -7.33
CA GLN A 215 -5.66 -25.85 -8.26
C GLN A 215 -4.41 -25.19 -8.83
N ASP A 216 -4.41 -25.00 -10.15
CA ASP A 216 -3.48 -24.14 -10.87
C ASP A 216 -4.24 -22.91 -11.36
N ASN A 217 -3.72 -21.73 -11.05
CA ASN A 217 -4.30 -20.43 -11.42
C ASN A 217 -3.27 -19.67 -12.26
N LEU A 218 -3.52 -19.61 -13.56
CA LEU A 218 -2.65 -19.02 -14.57
C LEU A 218 -3.21 -17.67 -14.99
N ARG A 219 -2.54 -16.58 -14.59
CA ARG A 219 -2.85 -15.22 -15.00
C ARG A 219 -1.81 -14.72 -15.99
N ASN A 220 -2.21 -14.47 -17.23
CA ASN A 220 -1.34 -13.88 -18.24
C ASN A 220 -1.74 -12.43 -18.48
N GLN A 221 -0.87 -11.49 -18.12
CA GLN A 221 -1.19 -10.08 -18.09
C GLN A 221 0.01 -9.21 -18.40
N THR A 222 -0.21 -8.16 -19.18
CA THR A 222 0.68 -7.00 -19.29
C THR A 222 -0.08 -5.75 -18.89
N GLU A 223 0.45 -4.98 -17.98
CA GLU A 223 -0.08 -3.67 -17.60
C GLU A 223 0.56 -2.60 -18.48
N TYR A 224 -0.28 -1.80 -19.13
CA TYR A 224 0.14 -0.67 -19.94
C TYR A 224 -0.17 0.61 -19.18
N GLU A 225 0.85 1.47 -19.05
CA GLU A 225 0.69 2.77 -18.44
C GLU A 225 1.34 3.86 -19.29
N THR A 226 0.68 4.99 -19.40
CA THR A 226 1.27 6.24 -19.90
C THR A 226 0.96 7.37 -18.94
N SER A 227 1.94 8.23 -18.70
CA SER A 227 1.76 9.40 -17.85
C SER A 227 2.59 10.58 -18.32
N PHE A 228 2.15 11.77 -17.90
CA PHE A 228 2.91 12.99 -18.14
C PHE A 228 2.78 13.94 -16.94
N ASN A 229 3.83 14.75 -16.74
CA ASN A 229 3.83 15.87 -15.80
C ASN A 229 4.44 17.08 -16.55
N LEU A 230 3.74 18.19 -16.52
CA LEU A 230 4.13 19.43 -17.16
C LEU A 230 4.10 20.54 -16.12
N GLY A 231 5.11 21.38 -16.07
CA GLY A 231 5.18 22.52 -15.17
C GLY A 231 5.70 23.76 -15.88
N TYR A 232 5.18 24.92 -15.54
CA TYR A 232 5.66 26.20 -16.02
C TYR A 232 5.79 27.19 -14.87
N GLN A 233 7.01 27.70 -14.66
CA GLN A 233 7.32 28.70 -13.65
C GLN A 233 7.25 30.09 -14.27
N PHE A 234 6.32 30.91 -13.81
CA PHE A 234 6.27 32.36 -14.07
C PHE A 234 7.04 33.11 -12.96
N GLU A 235 7.17 34.40 -13.09
CA GLU A 235 7.87 35.23 -12.10
C GLU A 235 7.27 35.12 -10.68
N LYS A 236 5.93 35.12 -10.58
CA LYS A 236 5.18 35.07 -9.28
C LYS A 236 4.20 33.91 -9.20
N SER A 237 4.11 33.10 -10.22
CA SER A 237 3.15 32.00 -10.21
C SER A 237 3.72 30.78 -10.87
N MET A 238 3.16 29.64 -10.52
CA MET A 238 3.47 28.37 -11.13
C MET A 238 2.17 27.65 -11.50
N VAL A 239 2.25 26.93 -12.62
CA VAL A 239 1.20 26.01 -13.08
C VAL A 239 1.81 24.63 -13.26
N GLN A 240 1.17 23.62 -12.70
CA GLN A 240 1.48 22.22 -12.99
C GLN A 240 0.24 21.51 -13.52
N PHE A 241 0.47 20.59 -14.45
CA PHE A 241 -0.57 19.73 -15.02
C PHE A 241 -0.03 18.33 -15.22
N ASN A 242 -0.77 17.34 -14.76
CA ASN A 242 -0.37 15.93 -14.84
C ASN A 242 -1.52 15.07 -15.33
N GLY A 243 -1.17 13.94 -15.95
CA GLY A 243 -2.14 12.94 -16.36
C GLY A 243 -1.53 11.55 -16.34
N LEU A 244 -2.41 10.56 -16.18
CA LEU A 244 -2.10 9.15 -16.19
C LEU A 244 -3.22 8.39 -16.88
N PHE A 245 -2.85 7.42 -17.68
CA PHE A 245 -3.75 6.38 -18.18
C PHE A 245 -3.09 5.03 -17.96
N ALA A 246 -3.84 4.08 -17.39
CA ALA A 246 -3.39 2.71 -17.19
C ALA A 246 -4.48 1.72 -17.61
N GLU A 247 -4.08 0.63 -18.22
CA GLU A 247 -4.95 -0.47 -18.68
C GLU A 247 -4.35 -1.80 -18.27
N ASN A 248 -5.24 -2.71 -17.82
CA ASN A 248 -4.84 -3.98 -17.27
C ASN A 248 -5.97 -5.01 -17.49
N ASN A 249 -5.80 -5.89 -18.44
CA ASN A 249 -6.83 -6.84 -18.90
C ASN A 249 -6.31 -8.28 -18.81
N PRO A 250 -6.17 -8.86 -17.60
CA PRO A 250 -5.69 -10.22 -17.46
C PRO A 250 -6.78 -11.24 -17.74
N PRO A 251 -6.66 -12.08 -18.75
CA PRO A 251 -7.31 -13.38 -18.71
C PRO A 251 -6.65 -14.22 -17.61
N THR A 252 -7.48 -14.96 -16.87
CA THR A 252 -7.03 -15.94 -15.89
C THR A 252 -7.70 -17.25 -16.17
N ASP A 253 -6.92 -18.30 -16.28
CA ASP A 253 -7.35 -19.67 -16.48
C ASP A 253 -7.09 -20.44 -15.19
N ILE A 254 -8.11 -21.12 -14.67
CA ILE A 254 -8.02 -21.88 -13.43
C ILE A 254 -8.47 -23.30 -13.72
N THR A 255 -7.62 -24.27 -13.38
CA THR A 255 -7.97 -25.69 -13.41
C THR A 255 -7.93 -26.27 -12.02
N ARG A 256 -8.97 -27.06 -11.68
CA ARG A 256 -9.08 -27.73 -10.38
C ARG A 256 -9.27 -29.21 -10.55
N THR A 257 -8.67 -29.99 -9.64
CA THR A 257 -8.97 -31.39 -9.44
C THR A 257 -9.42 -31.57 -8.00
N ILE A 258 -10.63 -32.07 -7.81
CA ILE A 258 -11.30 -32.24 -6.53
C ILE A 258 -11.48 -33.74 -6.29
N ASN A 259 -11.04 -34.22 -5.15
CA ASN A 259 -11.22 -35.62 -4.72
C ASN A 259 -12.10 -35.61 -3.47
N ASP A 260 -13.32 -36.10 -3.61
CA ASP A 260 -14.32 -36.24 -2.55
C ASP A 260 -14.26 -37.64 -1.95
N TYR A 261 -14.17 -37.74 -0.62
CA TYR A 261 -14.10 -38.97 0.17
C TYR A 261 -15.35 -39.17 1.03
N THR A 262 -16.31 -38.25 1.03
CA THR A 262 -17.48 -38.21 1.93
C THR A 262 -18.37 -39.45 1.81
N THR A 263 -18.44 -40.07 0.62
CA THR A 263 -19.26 -41.24 0.35
C THR A 263 -18.58 -42.57 0.70
N GLY A 264 -17.35 -42.54 1.23
CA GLY A 264 -16.51 -43.73 1.44
C GLY A 264 -15.93 -44.35 0.16
N THR A 265 -16.23 -43.76 -1.00
CA THR A 265 -15.64 -44.10 -2.31
C THR A 265 -15.08 -42.84 -2.91
N LEU A 266 -13.83 -42.87 -3.33
CA LEU A 266 -13.21 -41.71 -3.99
C LEU A 266 -13.97 -41.32 -5.25
N ILE A 267 -14.47 -40.10 -5.28
CA ILE A 267 -15.05 -39.45 -6.44
C ILE A 267 -14.10 -38.33 -6.86
N THR A 268 -13.59 -38.38 -8.09
CA THR A 268 -12.72 -37.32 -8.63
C THR A 268 -13.49 -36.51 -9.66
N THR A 269 -13.61 -35.21 -9.41
CA THR A 269 -14.17 -34.24 -10.36
C THR A 269 -13.09 -33.28 -10.82
N LYS A 270 -13.31 -32.65 -11.95
CA LYS A 270 -12.45 -31.60 -12.50
C LYS A 270 -13.28 -30.40 -12.85
N GLU A 271 -12.74 -29.23 -12.55
CA GLU A 271 -13.31 -27.95 -12.94
C GLU A 271 -12.32 -27.16 -13.79
N HIS A 272 -12.90 -26.40 -14.72
CA HIS A 272 -12.19 -25.41 -15.50
C HIS A 272 -12.90 -24.07 -15.32
N GLU A 273 -12.15 -23.00 -15.06
CA GLU A 273 -12.72 -21.69 -14.85
C GLU A 273 -11.96 -20.64 -15.65
N ASN A 274 -12.72 -19.87 -16.42
CA ASN A 274 -12.25 -18.70 -17.15
C ASN A 274 -12.65 -17.44 -16.43
N GLU A 275 -11.66 -16.63 -16.06
CA GLU A 275 -11.89 -15.29 -15.56
C GLU A 275 -11.40 -14.25 -16.57
N ILE A 276 -12.29 -13.35 -16.98
CA ILE A 276 -11.97 -12.21 -17.83
C ILE A 276 -12.09 -10.96 -16.97
N ARG A 277 -10.99 -10.21 -16.85
CA ARG A 277 -10.94 -8.96 -16.11
C ARG A 277 -10.50 -7.85 -17.05
N GLU A 278 -11.29 -6.80 -17.13
CA GLU A 278 -10.91 -5.57 -17.83
C GLU A 278 -10.86 -4.44 -16.83
N ARG A 279 -9.77 -3.71 -16.82
CA ARG A 279 -9.60 -2.57 -15.94
C ARG A 279 -8.88 -1.45 -16.67
N ASN A 280 -9.48 -0.30 -16.68
CA ASN A 280 -8.81 0.93 -17.09
C ASN A 280 -8.98 2.03 -16.04
N ASN A 281 -8.01 2.92 -16.01
CA ASN A 281 -7.98 4.06 -15.10
C ASN A 281 -7.36 5.25 -15.80
N TRP A 282 -8.00 6.42 -15.71
CA TRP A 282 -7.37 7.66 -16.09
C TRP A 282 -7.48 8.70 -14.98
N GLU A 283 -6.49 9.55 -14.88
CA GLU A 283 -6.41 10.62 -13.91
C GLU A 283 -5.84 11.87 -14.55
N ILE A 284 -6.42 13.01 -14.22
CA ILE A 284 -5.90 14.33 -14.57
C ILE A 284 -5.87 15.17 -13.30
N GLY A 285 -4.76 15.83 -13.06
CA GLY A 285 -4.56 16.75 -11.96
C GLY A 285 -3.91 18.05 -12.40
N GLY A 286 -4.10 19.08 -11.62
CA GLY A 286 -3.45 20.37 -11.84
C GLY A 286 -3.29 21.16 -10.57
N ASP A 287 -2.27 22.00 -10.55
CA ASP A 287 -1.91 22.87 -9.44
C ASP A 287 -1.54 24.26 -9.97
N TYR A 288 -2.08 25.28 -9.32
CA TYR A 288 -1.74 26.67 -9.55
C TYR A 288 -1.36 27.32 -8.23
N GLU A 289 -0.16 27.88 -8.18
CA GLU A 289 0.32 28.67 -7.03
C GLU A 289 0.65 30.09 -7.46
N TYR A 290 0.28 31.07 -6.65
CA TYR A 290 0.62 32.47 -6.83
C TYR A 290 1.25 33.00 -5.54
N SER A 291 2.46 33.57 -5.65
CA SER A 291 3.21 34.20 -4.56
C SER A 291 3.04 35.72 -4.62
N PHE A 292 2.52 36.29 -3.53
CA PHE A 292 2.34 37.74 -3.40
C PHE A 292 3.63 38.40 -2.93
N ASP A 293 3.78 39.71 -3.17
CA ASP A 293 4.93 40.49 -2.68
C ASP A 293 5.00 40.56 -1.16
N SER A 294 3.90 40.26 -0.47
CA SER A 294 3.83 40.15 1.00
C SER A 294 4.45 38.87 1.56
N GLY A 295 4.86 37.91 0.72
CA GLY A 295 5.29 36.57 1.12
C GLY A 295 4.12 35.57 1.22
N SER A 296 2.85 36.05 1.20
CA SER A 296 1.70 35.15 1.23
C SER A 296 1.55 34.38 -0.09
N LYS A 297 0.89 33.21 -0.03
CA LYS A 297 0.68 32.35 -1.18
C LYS A 297 -0.79 31.98 -1.33
N TYR A 298 -1.27 31.98 -2.53
CA TYR A 298 -2.56 31.40 -2.89
C TYR A 298 -2.33 30.14 -3.72
N ARG A 299 -3.05 29.07 -3.39
CA ARG A 299 -2.95 27.81 -4.12
C ARG A 299 -4.33 27.30 -4.48
N PHE A 300 -4.44 26.75 -5.68
CA PHE A 300 -5.59 25.99 -6.16
C PHE A 300 -5.10 24.69 -6.79
N LEU A 301 -5.70 23.57 -6.40
CA LEU A 301 -5.41 22.27 -6.99
C LEU A 301 -6.72 21.52 -7.27
N PHE A 302 -6.67 20.66 -8.29
CA PHE A 302 -7.77 19.76 -8.61
C PHE A 302 -7.26 18.39 -9.06
N ILE A 303 -8.11 17.38 -8.86
CA ILE A 303 -7.95 16.02 -9.40
C ILE A 303 -9.29 15.57 -9.94
N VAL A 304 -9.26 14.93 -11.11
CA VAL A 304 -10.36 14.17 -11.69
C VAL A 304 -9.85 12.81 -12.08
N ASN A 305 -10.48 11.76 -11.56
CA ASN A 305 -10.17 10.40 -11.97
C ASN A 305 -11.43 9.60 -12.31
N ASP A 306 -11.24 8.56 -13.11
CA ASP A 306 -12.28 7.63 -13.52
C ASP A 306 -11.63 6.25 -13.70
N ARG A 307 -12.14 5.27 -12.98
CA ARG A 307 -11.68 3.88 -13.04
C ARG A 307 -12.85 2.97 -13.34
N ASN A 308 -12.75 2.23 -14.42
CA ASN A 308 -13.71 1.20 -14.78
C ASN A 308 -13.09 -0.17 -14.55
N PHE A 309 -13.92 -1.12 -14.13
CA PHE A 309 -13.55 -2.53 -14.16
C PHE A 309 -14.76 -3.38 -14.51
N THR A 310 -14.49 -4.47 -15.22
CA THR A 310 -15.42 -5.60 -15.41
C THR A 310 -14.70 -6.87 -14.99
N TYR A 311 -15.48 -7.82 -14.51
CA TYR A 311 -15.04 -9.13 -14.10
C TYR A 311 -16.10 -10.14 -14.48
N THR A 312 -15.73 -11.09 -15.30
CA THR A 312 -16.59 -12.23 -15.68
C THR A 312 -15.89 -13.50 -15.23
N ARG A 313 -16.62 -14.37 -14.56
CA ARG A 313 -16.19 -15.68 -14.10
C ARG A 313 -17.14 -16.73 -14.68
N ASP A 314 -16.62 -17.59 -15.52
CA ASP A 314 -17.31 -18.75 -16.10
C ASP A 314 -16.65 -20.01 -15.57
N ARG A 315 -17.37 -20.84 -14.78
CA ARG A 315 -16.88 -22.10 -14.28
C ARG A 315 -17.62 -23.25 -14.97
N PHE A 316 -16.90 -24.32 -15.20
CA PHE A 316 -17.37 -25.51 -15.90
C PHE A 316 -16.96 -26.78 -15.16
N ASP A 317 -17.89 -27.71 -15.03
CA ASP A 317 -17.58 -29.10 -14.72
C ASP A 317 -16.98 -29.76 -15.95
N VAL A 318 -15.86 -30.45 -15.80
CA VAL A 318 -15.11 -31.09 -16.91
C VAL A 318 -15.36 -32.60 -16.90
N PHE A 319 -16.01 -33.11 -17.96
CA PHE A 319 -16.22 -34.51 -18.19
C PHE A 319 -15.26 -35.08 -19.26
N ALA A 320 -15.30 -36.37 -19.53
CA ALA A 320 -14.37 -37.00 -20.47
C ALA A 320 -14.44 -36.41 -21.89
N ASP A 321 -15.63 -36.03 -22.36
CA ASP A 321 -15.86 -35.55 -23.72
C ASP A 321 -16.63 -34.21 -23.79
N SER A 322 -16.88 -33.55 -22.68
CA SER A 322 -17.67 -32.29 -22.61
C SER A 322 -17.31 -31.46 -21.40
N GLU A 323 -17.67 -30.20 -21.49
CA GLU A 323 -17.70 -29.28 -20.34
C GLU A 323 -19.11 -28.73 -20.18
N GLU A 324 -19.58 -28.64 -18.93
CA GLU A 324 -20.90 -28.11 -18.60
C GLU A 324 -20.74 -26.93 -17.67
N LYS A 325 -21.28 -25.76 -18.06
CA LYS A 325 -21.17 -24.55 -17.24
C LYS A 325 -22.05 -24.69 -15.98
N ASP A 326 -21.42 -24.55 -14.82
CA ASP A 326 -22.07 -24.63 -13.50
C ASP A 326 -22.14 -23.29 -12.76
N LEU A 327 -21.33 -22.28 -13.17
CA LEU A 327 -21.35 -20.94 -12.60
C LEU A 327 -21.13 -19.88 -13.67
N PHE A 328 -21.89 -18.82 -13.59
CA PHE A 328 -21.63 -17.52 -14.20
C PHE A 328 -21.69 -16.42 -13.14
N LEU A 329 -20.64 -15.61 -13.05
CA LEU A 329 -20.60 -14.46 -12.20
C LEU A 329 -20.06 -13.26 -12.99
N PHE A 330 -20.82 -12.19 -13.06
CA PHE A 330 -20.42 -10.93 -13.66
C PHE A 330 -20.45 -9.82 -12.63
N SER A 331 -19.37 -9.05 -12.55
CA SER A 331 -19.32 -7.86 -11.72
C SER A 331 -18.75 -6.70 -12.53
N ALA A 332 -19.41 -5.58 -12.52
CA ALA A 332 -18.92 -4.34 -13.10
C ALA A 332 -18.92 -3.22 -12.07
N GLY A 333 -17.96 -2.30 -12.19
CA GLY A 333 -17.92 -1.12 -11.35
C GLY A 333 -17.23 0.04 -12.04
N ARG A 334 -17.68 1.25 -11.70
CA ARG A 334 -17.06 2.49 -12.14
C ARG A 334 -16.91 3.42 -10.95
N ASP A 335 -15.66 3.78 -10.63
CA ASP A 335 -15.31 4.74 -9.60
C ASP A 335 -14.94 6.07 -10.26
N ARG A 336 -15.62 7.14 -9.89
CA ARG A 336 -15.35 8.51 -10.36
C ARG A 336 -15.09 9.41 -9.18
N GLU A 337 -14.04 10.23 -9.27
CA GLU A 337 -13.73 11.17 -8.21
C GLU A 337 -13.36 12.54 -8.81
N ARG A 338 -13.84 13.58 -8.19
CA ARG A 338 -13.54 14.98 -8.52
C ARG A 338 -13.25 15.70 -7.23
N ILE A 339 -12.05 16.28 -7.12
CA ILE A 339 -11.62 17.03 -5.94
C ILE A 339 -11.13 18.38 -6.40
N GLY A 340 -11.54 19.42 -5.69
CA GLY A 340 -11.02 20.78 -5.82
C GLY A 340 -10.66 21.30 -4.45
N ARG A 341 -9.44 21.86 -4.31
CA ARG A 341 -8.95 22.43 -3.07
C ARG A 341 -8.35 23.80 -3.33
N THR A 342 -8.63 24.73 -2.43
CA THR A 342 -8.01 26.06 -2.44
C THR A 342 -7.52 26.43 -1.07
N SER A 343 -6.37 27.12 -1.01
CA SER A 343 -5.80 27.59 0.26
C SER A 343 -5.09 28.93 0.10
N TYR A 344 -4.99 29.63 1.22
CA TYR A 344 -4.24 30.85 1.36
C TYR A 344 -3.32 30.75 2.58
N THR A 345 -2.02 30.90 2.33
CA THR A 345 -0.96 30.82 3.35
C THR A 345 -0.42 32.23 3.60
N PHE A 346 -0.25 32.61 4.86
CA PHE A 346 0.27 33.92 5.26
C PHE A 346 0.94 33.85 6.64
N ASP A 347 1.81 34.79 6.89
CA ASP A 347 2.49 34.92 8.18
C ASP A 347 1.66 35.74 9.17
N LEU A 348 1.54 35.23 10.41
CA LEU A 348 0.97 35.95 11.55
C LEU A 348 2.05 36.75 12.30
N GLY A 349 3.31 36.47 12.03
CA GLY A 349 4.50 37.07 12.65
C GLY A 349 5.77 36.41 12.13
N SER A 350 6.92 36.79 12.67
CA SER A 350 8.22 36.30 12.17
C SER A 350 8.47 34.79 12.40
N ASN A 351 7.66 34.14 13.22
CA ASN A 351 7.83 32.74 13.58
C ASN A 351 6.51 31.95 13.61
N GLN A 352 5.47 32.49 12.97
CA GLN A 352 4.16 31.85 12.92
C GLN A 352 3.56 31.99 11.52
N GLY A 353 3.29 30.86 10.89
CA GLY A 353 2.58 30.76 9.62
C GLY A 353 1.15 30.23 9.80
N MET A 354 0.26 30.67 8.97
CA MET A 354 -1.15 30.25 8.94
C MET A 354 -1.56 29.88 7.54
N GLU A 355 -2.20 28.73 7.40
CA GLU A 355 -2.90 28.32 6.17
C GLU A 355 -4.38 28.15 6.48
N ILE A 356 -5.24 28.74 5.66
CA ILE A 356 -6.68 28.52 5.71
C ILE A 356 -7.15 28.06 4.33
N GLY A 357 -8.14 27.20 4.27
CA GLY A 357 -8.60 26.72 2.98
C GLY A 357 -9.89 25.92 3.03
N PHE A 358 -10.26 25.51 1.84
CA PHE A 358 -11.47 24.75 1.57
C PHE A 358 -11.19 23.65 0.56
N GLU A 359 -11.81 22.48 0.76
CA GLU A 359 -11.79 21.35 -0.17
C GLU A 359 -13.24 20.90 -0.42
N GLY A 360 -13.58 20.67 -1.68
CA GLY A 360 -14.80 20.00 -2.11
C GLY A 360 -14.45 18.72 -2.86
N ALA A 361 -15.12 17.62 -2.56
CA ALA A 361 -14.93 16.34 -3.21
C ALA A 361 -16.28 15.68 -3.54
N GLN A 362 -16.35 15.09 -4.72
CA GLN A 362 -17.44 14.20 -5.14
C GLN A 362 -16.83 12.87 -5.52
N THR A 363 -17.32 11.80 -4.90
CA THR A 363 -16.92 10.41 -5.21
C THR A 363 -18.18 9.64 -5.57
N ILE A 364 -18.19 8.95 -6.72
CA ILE A 364 -19.33 8.19 -7.20
C ILE A 364 -18.84 6.79 -7.56
N ARG A 365 -19.58 5.78 -7.12
CA ARG A 365 -19.39 4.40 -7.53
C ARG A 365 -20.68 3.81 -8.07
N ASP A 366 -20.62 3.33 -9.31
CA ASP A 366 -21.65 2.45 -9.88
C ASP A 366 -21.20 0.99 -9.72
N SER A 367 -22.11 0.09 -9.40
CA SER A 367 -21.88 -1.34 -9.25
C SER A 367 -23.00 -2.14 -9.89
N ASP A 368 -22.69 -3.22 -10.59
CA ASP A 368 -23.63 -4.21 -11.14
C ASP A 368 -23.06 -5.62 -10.92
N LEU A 369 -23.86 -6.51 -10.32
CA LEU A 369 -23.52 -7.91 -10.06
C LEU A 369 -24.61 -8.83 -10.61
N ARG A 370 -24.22 -9.88 -11.33
CA ARG A 370 -25.12 -10.90 -11.85
C ARG A 370 -24.57 -12.28 -11.56
N LEU A 371 -25.42 -13.13 -11.01
CA LEU A 371 -25.13 -14.53 -10.73
C LEU A 371 -26.08 -15.44 -11.51
N GLY A 372 -25.51 -16.40 -12.20
CA GLY A 372 -26.23 -17.48 -12.87
C GLY A 372 -25.78 -18.84 -12.37
N LEU A 373 -26.73 -19.72 -12.06
CA LEU A 373 -26.46 -21.09 -11.64
C LEU A 373 -27.31 -22.08 -12.44
N PRO A 374 -26.94 -23.37 -12.53
CA PRO A 374 -27.80 -24.41 -13.04
C PRO A 374 -29.13 -24.49 -12.30
N GLY A 375 -30.21 -24.79 -12.97
CA GLY A 375 -31.52 -24.92 -12.32
C GLY A 375 -32.66 -25.19 -13.31
N THR A 376 -33.87 -25.29 -12.78
CA THR A 376 -35.10 -25.60 -13.58
C THR A 376 -35.81 -24.34 -14.08
N GLY A 377 -35.23 -23.15 -13.91
CA GLY A 377 -35.80 -21.87 -14.31
C GLY A 377 -35.55 -21.52 -15.80
N ILE A 378 -35.99 -20.33 -16.21
CA ILE A 378 -35.71 -19.77 -17.53
C ILE A 378 -34.28 -19.26 -17.56
N THR A 379 -33.48 -19.77 -18.47
CA THR A 379 -32.09 -19.34 -18.64
C THR A 379 -31.99 -17.96 -19.30
N SER A 380 -30.89 -17.24 -19.04
CA SER A 380 -30.66 -15.88 -19.55
C SER A 380 -29.26 -15.72 -20.10
N VAL A 381 -29.15 -15.16 -21.30
CA VAL A 381 -27.84 -14.82 -21.92
C VAL A 381 -27.06 -13.84 -21.05
N ALA A 382 -27.74 -12.91 -20.41
CA ALA A 382 -27.11 -11.94 -19.47
C ALA A 382 -26.56 -12.60 -18.20
N HIS A 383 -26.88 -13.88 -17.96
CA HIS A 383 -26.39 -14.71 -16.86
C HIS A 383 -25.64 -15.95 -17.39
N GLY A 384 -24.89 -15.78 -18.50
CA GLY A 384 -24.03 -16.80 -19.07
C GLY A 384 -24.78 -18.01 -19.65
N GLY A 385 -26.10 -17.90 -19.92
CA GLY A 385 -26.94 -18.99 -20.38
C GLY A 385 -27.51 -19.86 -19.24
N LEU A 386 -27.27 -19.49 -17.98
CA LEU A 386 -27.76 -20.16 -16.78
C LEU A 386 -29.03 -19.48 -16.25
N VAL A 387 -29.61 -20.05 -15.19
CA VAL A 387 -30.78 -19.50 -14.51
C VAL A 387 -30.35 -18.34 -13.61
N PRO A 388 -30.93 -17.12 -13.79
CA PRO A 388 -30.62 -15.98 -12.95
C PRO A 388 -30.88 -16.26 -11.48
N GLN A 389 -29.92 -15.91 -10.62
CA GLN A 389 -30.08 -15.91 -9.17
C GLN A 389 -30.27 -14.48 -8.66
N SER A 390 -31.16 -14.31 -7.71
CA SER A 390 -31.39 -13.03 -7.06
C SER A 390 -30.25 -12.75 -6.07
N VAL A 391 -29.60 -11.61 -6.21
CA VAL A 391 -28.58 -11.11 -5.26
C VAL A 391 -29.09 -9.80 -4.70
N ASN A 392 -29.15 -9.69 -3.39
CA ASN A 392 -29.60 -8.48 -2.71
C ASN A 392 -28.60 -7.34 -2.94
N ASN A 393 -29.11 -6.13 -3.29
CA ASN A 393 -28.28 -4.95 -3.53
C ASN A 393 -27.22 -5.14 -4.63
N ALA A 394 -27.59 -5.86 -5.68
CA ALA A 394 -26.72 -6.21 -6.81
C ALA A 394 -26.42 -5.02 -7.73
N SER A 395 -27.39 -4.11 -7.90
CA SER A 395 -27.24 -2.90 -8.71
C SER A 395 -27.35 -1.67 -7.82
N SER A 396 -26.30 -0.84 -7.79
CA SER A 396 -26.20 0.28 -6.86
C SER A 396 -25.35 1.39 -7.42
N THR A 397 -25.78 2.64 -7.21
CA THR A 397 -24.96 3.83 -7.33
C THR A 397 -24.81 4.46 -5.94
N VAL A 398 -23.58 4.61 -5.47
CA VAL A 398 -23.25 5.28 -4.21
C VAL A 398 -22.50 6.55 -4.54
N GLU A 399 -22.97 7.69 -4.03
CA GLU A 399 -22.34 9.00 -4.20
C GLU A 399 -22.06 9.64 -2.83
N GLU A 400 -20.85 10.17 -2.65
CA GLU A 400 -20.50 11.05 -1.53
C GLU A 400 -20.16 12.42 -2.06
N VAL A 401 -20.81 13.44 -1.50
CA VAL A 401 -20.43 14.86 -1.65
C VAL A 401 -19.90 15.33 -0.31
N ARG A 402 -18.63 15.80 -0.30
CA ARG A 402 -17.90 16.15 0.91
C ARG A 402 -17.30 17.54 0.80
N PHE A 403 -17.36 18.29 1.91
CA PHE A 403 -16.74 19.60 2.05
C PHE A 403 -15.90 19.65 3.31
N GLU A 404 -14.69 20.18 3.21
CA GLU A 404 -13.79 20.43 4.32
C GLU A 404 -13.39 21.90 4.38
N ASN A 405 -13.55 22.52 5.55
CA ASN A 405 -12.91 23.78 5.87
C ASN A 405 -11.76 23.49 6.82
N PHE A 406 -10.59 24.02 6.54
CA PHE A 406 -9.42 23.75 7.36
C PHE A 406 -8.63 25.00 7.69
N ALA A 407 -7.98 24.94 8.85
CA ALA A 407 -7.01 25.93 9.31
C ALA A 407 -5.80 25.18 9.88
N ILE A 408 -4.59 25.57 9.46
CA ILE A 408 -3.32 24.98 9.90
C ILE A 408 -2.45 26.14 10.40
N HIS A 409 -1.98 26.03 11.63
CA HIS A 409 -1.09 27.01 12.25
C HIS A 409 0.24 26.35 12.55
N ASN A 410 1.32 26.90 12.00
CA ASN A 410 2.70 26.50 12.24
C ASN A 410 3.36 27.54 13.15
N TRP A 411 3.90 27.09 14.26
CA TRP A 411 4.59 27.95 15.21
C TRP A 411 5.99 27.43 15.51
N GLN A 412 7.00 28.17 15.04
CA GLN A 412 8.39 27.97 15.43
C GLN A 412 8.62 28.66 16.80
N ILE A 413 8.41 27.93 17.90
CA ILE A 413 8.49 28.46 19.26
C ILE A 413 9.91 28.98 19.55
N ASN A 414 10.91 28.21 19.12
CA ASN A 414 12.33 28.59 19.15
C ASN A 414 13.11 27.66 18.21
N ALA A 415 14.44 27.82 18.11
CA ALA A 415 15.29 27.01 17.22
C ALA A 415 15.19 25.48 17.44
N ARG A 416 14.68 25.02 18.61
CA ARG A 416 14.56 23.59 18.93
C ARG A 416 13.14 23.09 19.06
N MET A 417 12.14 23.96 19.02
CA MET A 417 10.75 23.60 19.30
C MET A 417 9.84 24.16 18.22
N SER A 418 9.03 23.33 17.62
CA SER A 418 7.94 23.74 16.75
C SER A 418 6.64 23.04 17.11
N LEU A 419 5.53 23.69 16.81
CA LEU A 419 4.18 23.19 17.01
C LEU A 419 3.35 23.44 15.75
N GLU A 420 2.83 22.39 15.15
CA GLU A 420 1.77 22.47 14.17
C GLU A 420 0.42 22.18 14.86
N SER A 421 -0.55 23.04 14.64
CA SER A 421 -1.92 22.84 15.11
C SER A 421 -2.84 22.92 13.93
N SER A 422 -3.70 21.93 13.73
CA SER A 422 -4.70 22.00 12.67
C SER A 422 -6.10 21.68 13.18
N LEU A 423 -7.08 22.28 12.53
CA LEU A 423 -8.48 22.00 12.73
C LEU A 423 -9.17 21.87 11.37
N ILE A 424 -9.83 20.73 11.18
CA ILE A 424 -10.62 20.47 9.99
C ILE A 424 -12.07 20.29 10.43
N TYR A 425 -12.98 21.03 9.80
CA TYR A 425 -14.42 20.80 9.89
C TYR A 425 -14.91 20.22 8.57
N GLU A 426 -15.37 18.97 8.65
CA GLU A 426 -15.81 18.17 7.51
C GLU A 426 -17.32 17.94 7.59
N THR A 427 -18.01 18.09 6.46
CA THR A 427 -19.39 17.64 6.26
C THR A 427 -19.45 16.76 5.02
N SER A 428 -20.21 15.67 5.07
CA SER A 428 -20.45 14.82 3.90
C SER A 428 -21.87 14.29 3.89
N THR A 429 -22.43 14.17 2.68
CA THR A 429 -23.69 13.46 2.42
C THR A 429 -23.38 12.25 1.55
N ILE A 430 -23.80 11.07 1.97
CA ILE A 430 -23.71 9.85 1.20
C ILE A 430 -25.12 9.47 0.77
N THR A 431 -25.32 9.33 -0.54
CA THR A 431 -26.57 8.85 -1.14
C THR A 431 -26.34 7.51 -1.83
N GLN A 432 -27.30 6.61 -1.70
CA GLN A 432 -27.35 5.35 -2.44
C GLN A 432 -28.65 5.26 -3.21
N ALA A 433 -28.57 4.82 -4.47
CA ALA A 433 -29.69 4.58 -5.36
C ALA A 433 -29.51 3.24 -6.08
N GLY A 434 -30.59 2.67 -6.59
CA GLY A 434 -30.62 1.36 -7.24
C GLY A 434 -31.57 0.41 -6.51
N ASP A 435 -31.13 -0.81 -6.22
CA ASP A 435 -31.94 -1.80 -5.49
C ASP A 435 -32.27 -1.35 -4.08
N VAL A 436 -31.41 -0.56 -3.47
CA VAL A 436 -31.60 0.09 -2.18
C VAL A 436 -31.45 1.60 -2.35
N THR A 437 -32.32 2.35 -1.65
CA THR A 437 -32.24 3.82 -1.59
C THR A 437 -31.98 4.24 -0.16
N ASN A 438 -30.89 5.00 0.06
CA ASN A 438 -30.50 5.52 1.37
C ASN A 438 -29.82 6.87 1.23
N GLU A 439 -29.97 7.75 2.25
CA GLU A 439 -29.27 9.04 2.33
C GLU A 439 -28.84 9.29 3.76
N ARG A 440 -27.58 9.67 3.95
CA ARG A 440 -27.01 9.88 5.28
C ARG A 440 -26.07 11.06 5.29
N ASP A 441 -26.23 11.92 6.30
CA ASP A 441 -25.39 13.09 6.54
C ASP A 441 -24.43 12.84 7.68
N PHE A 442 -23.20 13.32 7.50
CA PHE A 442 -22.14 13.21 8.49
C PHE A 442 -21.46 14.58 8.70
N SER A 443 -21.01 14.81 9.93
CA SER A 443 -20.16 15.97 10.24
C SER A 443 -19.11 15.59 11.25
N PHE A 444 -17.86 16.05 11.02
CA PHE A 444 -16.72 15.72 11.84
C PHE A 444 -15.88 16.95 12.13
N VAL A 445 -15.36 17.01 13.37
CA VAL A 445 -14.31 17.94 13.76
C VAL A 445 -13.05 17.13 13.96
N ARG A 446 -11.99 17.43 13.22
CA ARG A 446 -10.73 16.70 13.20
C ARG A 446 -9.57 17.60 13.64
N PRO A 447 -9.31 17.72 14.94
CA PRO A 447 -8.16 18.45 15.47
C PRO A 447 -6.89 17.61 15.35
N LYS A 448 -5.75 18.29 15.16
CA LYS A 448 -4.39 17.72 15.24
C LYS A 448 -3.47 18.69 15.96
N LEU A 449 -2.61 18.13 16.81
CA LEU A 449 -1.46 18.79 17.41
C LEU A 449 -0.23 17.94 17.12
N ASP A 450 0.82 18.57 16.62
CA ASP A 450 2.08 17.93 16.32
C ASP A 450 3.21 18.78 16.88
N TYR A 451 3.82 18.27 17.94
CA TYR A 451 4.89 18.96 18.66
C TYR A 451 6.23 18.30 18.40
N ARG A 452 7.22 19.08 18.00
CA ARG A 452 8.60 18.68 17.78
C ARG A 452 9.51 19.34 18.79
N PHE A 453 10.47 18.57 19.33
CA PHE A 453 11.52 19.04 20.22
C PHE A 453 12.87 18.41 19.87
N ASP A 454 13.81 19.23 19.41
CA ASP A 454 15.20 18.84 19.20
C ASP A 454 15.94 18.88 20.54
N ILE A 455 15.98 17.73 21.23
CA ILE A 455 16.64 17.57 22.53
C ILE A 455 18.13 17.89 22.40
N THR A 456 18.74 17.36 21.34
CA THR A 456 20.09 17.69 20.87
C THR A 456 20.10 17.78 19.35
N GLN A 457 21.20 18.16 18.72
CA GLN A 457 21.35 18.15 17.26
C GLN A 457 21.14 16.76 16.63
N SER A 458 21.35 15.70 17.40
CA SER A 458 21.21 14.31 16.94
C SER A 458 20.00 13.58 17.51
N LEU A 459 19.29 14.13 18.48
CA LEU A 459 18.15 13.48 19.15
C LEU A 459 16.91 14.37 19.08
N GLN A 460 15.89 13.90 18.40
CA GLN A 460 14.62 14.60 18.22
C GLN A 460 13.48 13.78 18.82
N LEU A 461 12.63 14.44 19.58
CA LEU A 461 11.33 13.93 20.04
C LEU A 461 10.22 14.60 19.24
N ARG A 462 9.25 13.82 18.83
CA ARG A 462 8.01 14.28 18.21
C ARG A 462 6.82 13.62 18.85
N THR A 463 5.76 14.38 19.07
CA THR A 463 4.51 13.87 19.64
C THR A 463 3.33 14.38 18.82
N THR A 464 2.49 13.48 18.37
CA THR A 464 1.30 13.80 17.59
C THR A 464 0.04 13.32 18.32
N ILE A 465 -0.95 14.18 18.39
CA ILE A 465 -2.31 13.87 18.84
C ILE A 465 -3.24 14.28 17.72
N GLU A 466 -4.01 13.34 17.17
CA GLU A 466 -4.83 13.60 15.99
C GLU A 466 -6.14 12.80 16.04
N LYS A 467 -7.25 13.45 15.67
CA LYS A 467 -8.49 12.76 15.37
C LYS A 467 -8.61 12.52 13.87
N THR A 468 -8.70 11.25 13.47
CA THR A 468 -8.88 10.84 12.07
C THR A 468 -10.26 10.20 11.84
N VAL A 469 -10.76 10.31 10.61
CA VAL A 469 -11.98 9.67 10.12
C VAL A 469 -11.60 8.88 8.88
N SER A 470 -11.96 7.59 8.83
CA SER A 470 -11.63 6.73 7.69
C SER A 470 -12.50 7.02 6.47
N GLN A 471 -11.97 6.79 5.28
CA GLN A 471 -12.76 6.75 4.06
C GLN A 471 -13.57 5.45 4.03
N LEU A 472 -14.89 5.53 3.80
CA LEU A 472 -15.69 4.35 3.54
C LEU A 472 -15.33 3.75 2.18
N SER A 473 -15.30 2.43 2.14
CA SER A 473 -15.23 1.71 0.88
C SER A 473 -16.65 1.58 0.31
N PHE A 474 -16.91 2.16 -0.84
CA PHE A 474 -18.22 2.04 -1.46
C PHE A 474 -18.56 0.61 -1.92
N TYR A 475 -17.56 -0.28 -1.97
CA TYR A 475 -17.77 -1.71 -2.11
C TYR A 475 -18.58 -2.32 -0.95
N ASP A 476 -18.50 -1.72 0.25
CA ASP A 476 -19.18 -2.23 1.44
C ASP A 476 -20.69 -1.93 1.42
N PHE A 477 -21.14 -1.02 0.54
CA PHE A 477 -22.56 -0.65 0.39
C PHE A 477 -23.37 -1.58 -0.51
N SER A 478 -22.73 -2.23 -1.47
CA SER A 478 -23.35 -3.09 -2.47
C SER A 478 -22.85 -4.53 -2.38
N ALA A 479 -23.58 -5.47 -2.98
CA ALA A 479 -23.10 -6.83 -3.10
C ALA A 479 -21.78 -6.89 -3.87
N SER A 480 -20.93 -7.82 -3.48
CA SER A 480 -19.62 -8.06 -4.08
C SER A 480 -19.38 -9.55 -4.29
N THR A 481 -18.36 -9.87 -5.11
CA THR A 481 -17.95 -11.27 -5.34
C THR A 481 -17.14 -11.79 -4.14
N ASP A 482 -17.38 -13.06 -3.78
CA ASP A 482 -16.51 -13.84 -2.93
C ASP A 482 -15.93 -14.99 -3.73
N ASN A 483 -14.59 -15.02 -3.86
CA ASN A 483 -13.88 -16.09 -4.56
C ASN A 483 -13.09 -16.97 -3.57
N SER A 484 -13.22 -16.73 -2.29
CA SER A 484 -12.55 -17.50 -1.23
C SER A 484 -13.45 -18.60 -0.68
N ASP A 485 -14.74 -18.57 -1.02
CA ASP A 485 -15.74 -19.51 -0.58
C ASP A 485 -16.46 -20.13 -1.80
N ASP A 486 -16.37 -21.45 -1.95
CA ASP A 486 -17.04 -22.12 -3.06
C ASP A 486 -18.54 -22.30 -2.84
N ASP A 487 -18.98 -22.28 -1.58
CA ASP A 487 -20.40 -22.41 -1.21
C ASP A 487 -21.14 -21.07 -1.25
N GLN A 488 -20.39 -19.95 -1.10
CA GLN A 488 -20.96 -18.61 -1.14
C GLN A 488 -20.18 -17.70 -2.08
N ASN A 489 -20.61 -17.59 -3.33
CA ASN A 489 -19.92 -16.81 -4.36
C ASN A 489 -20.09 -15.29 -4.23
N THR A 490 -20.96 -14.82 -3.35
CA THR A 490 -21.25 -13.39 -3.17
C THR A 490 -21.31 -13.00 -1.69
N GLN A 491 -20.93 -11.75 -1.42
CA GLN A 491 -21.05 -11.11 -0.10
C GLN A 491 -22.08 -10.00 -0.15
N ALA A 492 -22.90 -9.88 0.88
CA ALA A 492 -23.90 -8.84 0.96
C ALA A 492 -23.29 -7.45 1.24
N GLY A 493 -23.94 -6.40 0.73
CA GLY A 493 -23.61 -5.02 1.05
C GLY A 493 -24.38 -4.51 2.28
N ASN A 494 -23.83 -3.49 2.94
CA ASN A 494 -24.44 -2.83 4.09
C ASN A 494 -24.61 -1.32 3.86
N PRO A 495 -25.83 -0.84 3.56
CA PRO A 495 -26.09 0.60 3.39
C PRO A 495 -25.94 1.43 4.66
N GLU A 496 -25.94 0.80 5.85
CA GLU A 496 -25.93 1.47 7.14
C GLU A 496 -24.51 1.68 7.72
N ILE A 497 -23.48 1.29 6.99
CA ILE A 497 -22.09 1.40 7.45
C ILE A 497 -21.69 2.87 7.67
N ALA A 498 -21.07 3.17 8.82
CA ALA A 498 -20.55 4.49 9.18
C ALA A 498 -19.01 4.51 9.16
N GLN A 499 -18.45 5.71 9.08
CA GLN A 499 -16.99 5.90 9.08
C GLN A 499 -16.40 5.55 10.46
N GLU A 500 -15.40 4.67 10.46
CA GLU A 500 -14.55 4.45 11.63
C GLU A 500 -13.78 5.72 11.96
N GLN A 501 -13.71 6.08 13.24
CA GLN A 501 -12.97 7.23 13.75
C GLN A 501 -11.87 6.76 14.69
N ALA A 502 -10.79 7.51 14.75
CA ALA A 502 -9.71 7.20 15.69
C ALA A 502 -9.13 8.47 16.33
N TRP A 503 -8.89 8.41 17.63
CA TRP A 503 -7.93 9.27 18.29
C TRP A 503 -6.55 8.59 18.27
N ASN A 504 -5.60 9.19 17.59
CA ASN A 504 -4.24 8.71 17.46
C ASN A 504 -3.32 9.50 18.41
N TYR A 505 -2.56 8.78 19.22
CA TYR A 505 -1.52 9.31 20.10
C TYR A 505 -0.21 8.65 19.67
N GLU A 506 0.74 9.44 19.18
CA GLU A 506 2.01 8.93 18.66
C GLU A 506 3.16 9.70 19.33
N MET A 507 4.20 8.98 19.71
CA MET A 507 5.46 9.52 20.20
C MET A 507 6.60 8.89 19.41
N ASN A 508 7.38 9.70 18.73
CA ASN A 508 8.48 9.29 17.90
C ASN A 508 9.79 9.87 18.47
N LEU A 509 10.80 9.02 18.62
CA LEU A 509 12.14 9.37 19.04
C LEU A 509 13.13 9.00 17.94
N GLU A 510 13.71 10.00 17.27
CA GLU A 510 14.72 9.83 16.24
C GLU A 510 16.11 10.15 16.78
N TYR A 511 17.06 9.21 16.60
CA TYR A 511 18.46 9.42 16.90
C TYR A 511 19.32 9.28 15.64
N ARG A 512 20.02 10.35 15.27
CA ARG A 512 20.96 10.39 14.15
C ARG A 512 22.33 9.97 14.60
N LEU A 513 22.87 8.96 13.93
CA LEU A 513 24.22 8.48 14.18
C LEU A 513 25.24 9.53 13.72
N PRO A 514 26.40 9.65 14.40
CA PRO A 514 27.45 10.58 14.02
C PRO A 514 27.87 10.43 12.55
N ASN A 515 28.31 11.53 11.92
CA ASN A 515 28.76 11.58 10.53
C ASN A 515 27.69 11.12 9.52
N SER A 516 26.41 11.31 9.85
CA SER A 516 25.28 10.95 8.98
C SER A 516 25.31 9.49 8.48
N ILE A 517 25.97 8.58 9.22
CA ILE A 517 26.09 7.18 8.82
C ILE A 517 24.79 6.39 8.98
N GLY A 518 23.80 6.95 9.71
CA GLY A 518 22.54 6.27 9.91
C GLY A 518 21.56 6.98 10.82
N VAL A 519 20.41 6.36 11.01
CA VAL A 519 19.31 6.82 11.86
C VAL A 519 18.70 5.64 12.60
N LEU A 520 18.35 5.86 13.87
CA LEU A 520 17.53 4.97 14.69
C LEU A 520 16.23 5.70 15.00
N ASN A 521 15.11 5.03 14.78
CA ASN A 521 13.79 5.58 15.03
C ASN A 521 12.99 4.64 15.92
N THR A 522 12.31 5.19 16.92
CA THR A 522 11.39 4.45 17.79
C THR A 522 10.09 5.22 17.86
N GLU A 523 9.02 4.59 17.43
CA GLU A 523 7.66 5.13 17.51
C GLU A 523 6.85 4.29 18.50
N LEU A 524 6.20 4.95 19.45
CA LEU A 524 5.17 4.38 20.31
C LEU A 524 3.83 4.96 19.89
N TYR A 525 2.82 4.14 19.75
CA TYR A 525 1.50 4.61 19.39
C TYR A 525 0.38 3.94 20.18
N TYR A 526 -0.69 4.69 20.37
CA TYR A 526 -1.97 4.23 20.89
C TYR A 526 -3.10 4.83 20.05
N ARG A 527 -4.06 4.01 19.65
CA ARG A 527 -5.24 4.41 18.88
C ARG A 527 -6.48 3.98 19.62
N ASP A 528 -7.35 4.94 19.90
CA ASP A 528 -8.68 4.72 20.43
C ASP A 528 -9.67 4.80 19.28
N LEU A 529 -10.32 3.67 18.97
CA LEU A 529 -11.13 3.47 17.79
C LEU A 529 -12.60 3.53 18.17
N THR A 530 -13.39 4.24 17.38
CA THR A 530 -14.86 4.29 17.49
C THR A 530 -15.46 3.79 16.18
N ASP A 531 -16.56 3.03 16.25
CA ASP A 531 -17.25 2.47 15.08
C ASP A 531 -16.35 1.59 14.21
N VAL A 532 -15.55 0.71 14.83
CA VAL A 532 -14.67 -0.25 14.13
C VAL A 532 -15.46 -1.03 13.09
N ILE A 533 -14.91 -1.11 11.86
CA ILE A 533 -15.55 -1.82 10.75
C ILE A 533 -15.02 -3.25 10.66
N ASP A 534 -15.92 -4.23 10.85
CA ASP A 534 -15.64 -5.66 10.66
C ASP A 534 -16.91 -6.39 10.23
N ARG A 535 -16.99 -7.72 10.33
CA ARG A 535 -18.17 -8.52 10.00
C ARG A 535 -19.27 -8.36 11.04
N ILE A 536 -20.49 -8.21 10.54
CA ILE A 536 -21.73 -8.19 11.34
C ILE A 536 -22.74 -9.16 10.75
N ASP A 537 -23.67 -9.64 11.58
CA ASP A 537 -24.82 -10.44 11.17
C ASP A 537 -25.90 -9.54 10.54
N ILE A 538 -26.28 -9.85 9.31
CA ILE A 538 -27.40 -9.23 8.59
C ILE A 538 -28.40 -10.27 8.09
N SER A 539 -28.42 -11.46 8.69
CA SER A 539 -29.23 -12.59 8.30
C SER A 539 -30.73 -12.24 8.29
N PRO A 540 -31.43 -12.49 7.19
CA PRO A 540 -32.90 -12.30 7.16
C PRO A 540 -33.65 -13.34 8.00
N SER A 541 -33.03 -14.49 8.27
CA SER A 541 -33.59 -15.54 9.13
C SER A 541 -32.47 -16.45 9.69
N ALA A 542 -32.81 -17.26 10.68
CA ALA A 542 -31.89 -18.24 11.27
C ALA A 542 -31.45 -19.37 10.31
N THR A 543 -32.13 -19.52 9.18
CA THR A 543 -31.81 -20.52 8.15
C THR A 543 -31.21 -19.91 6.88
N ASP A 544 -31.10 -18.57 6.82
CA ASP A 544 -30.47 -17.84 5.75
C ASP A 544 -29.45 -16.88 6.37
N LEU A 545 -28.27 -17.45 6.67
CA LEU A 545 -27.19 -16.75 7.34
C LEU A 545 -26.46 -15.86 6.35
N GLN A 546 -26.36 -14.58 6.65
CA GLN A 546 -25.65 -13.60 5.83
C GLN A 546 -24.84 -12.67 6.71
N SER A 547 -23.60 -12.40 6.30
CA SER A 547 -22.77 -11.40 6.92
C SER A 547 -22.42 -10.28 5.94
N ALA A 548 -22.16 -9.09 6.49
CA ALA A 548 -21.66 -7.96 5.74
C ALA A 548 -20.63 -7.21 6.57
N ARG A 549 -19.90 -6.29 5.93
CA ARG A 549 -19.10 -5.34 6.69
C ARG A 549 -19.99 -4.30 7.36
N GLY A 550 -19.70 -4.02 8.63
CA GLY A 550 -20.47 -3.05 9.40
C GLY A 550 -19.73 -2.62 10.67
N ASN A 551 -20.34 -1.75 11.43
CA ASN A 551 -19.73 -1.20 12.64
C ASN A 551 -19.98 -2.14 13.83
N ILE A 552 -18.89 -2.59 14.48
CA ILE A 552 -18.91 -3.54 15.60
C ILE A 552 -18.69 -2.88 16.97
N GLY A 553 -18.68 -1.53 17.03
CA GLY A 553 -18.45 -0.75 18.25
C GLY A 553 -16.99 -0.32 18.40
N ASP A 554 -16.60 -0.05 19.66
CA ASP A 554 -15.32 0.56 19.96
C ASP A 554 -14.18 -0.46 20.08
N GLY A 555 -12.97 -0.02 19.76
CA GLY A 555 -11.77 -0.83 19.83
C GLY A 555 -10.54 -0.02 20.19
N LYS A 556 -9.43 -0.70 20.37
CA LYS A 556 -8.13 -0.04 20.56
C LYS A 556 -7.01 -0.81 19.89
N ARG A 557 -5.98 -0.07 19.46
CA ARG A 557 -4.74 -0.62 18.89
C ARG A 557 -3.55 0.14 19.44
N TYR A 558 -2.50 -0.57 19.84
CA TYR A 558 -1.30 0.02 20.39
C TYR A 558 -0.07 -0.78 20.01
N GLY A 559 1.09 -0.13 20.03
CA GLY A 559 2.32 -0.82 19.65
C GLY A 559 3.55 0.06 19.69
N ALA A 560 4.65 -0.54 19.25
CA ALA A 560 5.95 0.09 19.10
C ALA A 560 6.57 -0.32 17.77
N ASN A 561 7.12 0.66 17.03
CA ASN A 561 7.91 0.44 15.84
C ASN A 561 9.37 0.83 16.14
N PHE A 562 10.29 -0.05 15.79
CA PHE A 562 11.73 0.16 15.91
C PHE A 562 12.34 0.05 14.51
N ASP A 563 12.92 1.12 14.03
CA ASP A 563 13.57 1.17 12.74
C ASP A 563 15.02 1.61 12.90
N ALA A 564 15.93 0.96 12.18
CA ALA A 564 17.34 1.29 12.15
C ALA A 564 17.83 1.26 10.70
N SER A 565 18.55 2.28 10.27
CA SER A 565 19.23 2.29 8.98
C SER A 565 20.64 2.82 9.18
N THR A 566 21.67 2.05 8.81
CA THR A 566 23.06 2.43 9.06
C THR A 566 24.02 1.91 7.99
N ARG A 567 25.01 2.71 7.66
CA ARG A 567 26.18 2.29 6.90
C ARG A 567 27.13 1.50 7.79
N LEU A 568 27.74 0.45 7.24
CA LEU A 568 28.56 -0.49 8.00
C LEU A 568 30.06 -0.18 7.94
N GLY A 569 30.43 1.13 7.83
CA GLY A 569 31.82 1.57 7.81
C GLY A 569 32.61 1.14 9.04
N TYR A 570 31.97 1.07 10.23
CA TYR A 570 32.57 0.57 11.46
C TYR A 570 32.91 -0.95 11.41
N LEU A 571 32.36 -1.71 10.44
CA LEU A 571 32.71 -3.08 10.15
C LEU A 571 33.70 -3.21 8.97
N GLY A 572 34.27 -2.10 8.46
CA GLY A 572 35.18 -2.09 7.33
C GLY A 572 34.50 -2.12 5.95
N VAL A 573 33.18 -1.95 5.87
CA VAL A 573 32.39 -1.93 4.63
C VAL A 573 31.55 -0.66 4.52
N PRO A 574 32.17 0.50 4.26
CA PRO A 574 31.51 1.83 4.35
C PRO A 574 30.36 2.00 3.34
N ASN A 575 30.39 1.32 2.22
CA ASN A 575 29.36 1.38 1.17
C ASN A 575 28.25 0.32 1.34
N ALA A 576 28.26 -0.42 2.47
CA ALA A 576 27.17 -1.30 2.80
C ALA A 576 26.15 -0.55 3.67
N LEU A 577 24.87 -0.67 3.30
CA LEU A 577 23.71 -0.12 4.03
C LEU A 577 22.87 -1.27 4.57
N LEU A 578 22.61 -1.28 5.86
CA LEU A 578 21.69 -2.20 6.52
C LEU A 578 20.49 -1.42 7.06
N THR A 579 19.30 -1.88 6.71
CA THR A 579 18.04 -1.31 7.19
C THR A 579 17.23 -2.41 7.87
N LEU A 580 16.88 -2.21 9.13
CA LEU A 580 16.09 -3.11 9.95
C LEU A 580 14.80 -2.43 10.39
N GLY A 581 13.71 -3.17 10.46
CA GLY A 581 12.44 -2.70 11.02
C GLY A 581 11.79 -3.82 11.84
N LEU A 582 11.27 -3.47 13.00
CA LEU A 582 10.49 -4.35 13.86
C LEU A 582 9.28 -3.59 14.37
N SER A 583 8.08 -4.10 14.08
CA SER A 583 6.82 -3.63 14.63
C SER A 583 6.31 -4.64 15.64
N LEU A 584 5.97 -4.19 16.82
CA LEU A 584 5.30 -4.96 17.87
C LEU A 584 3.96 -4.30 18.16
N GLN A 585 2.86 -5.04 18.11
CA GLN A 585 1.54 -4.45 18.27
C GLN A 585 0.54 -5.41 18.87
N ASP A 586 -0.49 -4.85 19.51
CA ASP A 586 -1.67 -5.57 19.90
C ASP A 586 -2.91 -4.71 19.73
N SER A 587 -4.09 -5.33 19.79
CA SER A 587 -5.37 -4.65 19.62
C SER A 587 -6.46 -5.39 20.37
N GLN A 588 -7.59 -4.70 20.59
CA GLN A 588 -8.72 -5.26 21.30
C GLN A 588 -10.03 -4.70 20.74
N VAL A 589 -10.98 -5.58 20.48
CA VAL A 589 -12.36 -5.27 20.08
C VAL A 589 -13.28 -6.36 20.62
N THR A 590 -14.56 -6.06 20.80
CA THR A 590 -15.56 -7.08 21.14
C THR A 590 -16.08 -7.71 19.85
N ASP A 591 -16.00 -9.03 19.75
CA ASP A 591 -16.55 -9.76 18.61
C ASP A 591 -18.08 -9.76 18.65
N PRO A 592 -18.78 -9.38 17.57
CA PRO A 592 -20.24 -9.29 17.57
C PRO A 592 -20.94 -10.67 17.56
N PHE A 593 -20.28 -11.72 17.03
CA PHE A 593 -20.87 -13.07 16.97
C PHE A 593 -20.69 -13.84 18.28
N LEU A 594 -19.50 -13.71 18.90
CA LEU A 594 -19.13 -14.47 20.09
C LEU A 594 -19.31 -13.70 21.40
N GLY A 595 -19.43 -12.36 21.36
CA GLY A 595 -19.48 -11.49 22.53
C GLY A 595 -18.18 -11.45 23.34
N THR A 596 -17.08 -12.01 22.82
CA THR A 596 -15.79 -12.12 23.50
C THR A 596 -14.79 -11.07 22.99
N GLN A 597 -13.77 -10.81 23.79
CA GLN A 597 -12.69 -9.90 23.38
C GLN A 597 -11.72 -10.63 22.44
N ARG A 598 -11.40 -9.99 21.32
CA ARG A 598 -10.40 -10.45 20.36
C ARG A 598 -9.54 -9.31 19.81
N ARG A 599 -8.54 -9.65 19.05
CA ARG A 599 -7.80 -8.67 18.26
C ARG A 599 -8.57 -8.23 17.01
N LEU A 600 -8.23 -7.06 16.50
CA LEU A 600 -8.71 -6.59 15.21
C LEU A 600 -8.28 -7.56 14.10
N ARG A 601 -9.12 -7.69 13.09
CA ARG A 601 -8.83 -8.48 11.89
C ARG A 601 -7.48 -8.06 11.28
N ARG A 602 -6.70 -9.05 10.83
CA ARG A 602 -5.38 -8.87 10.18
C ARG A 602 -4.37 -8.06 11.00
N ASN A 603 -4.50 -8.04 12.31
CA ASN A 603 -3.59 -7.37 13.22
C ASN A 603 -2.62 -8.39 13.85
N GLY A 604 -1.59 -8.80 13.09
CA GLY A 604 -0.52 -9.65 13.58
C GLY A 604 0.28 -8.98 14.70
N ARG A 605 0.76 -9.76 15.69
CA ARG A 605 1.48 -9.23 16.87
C ARG A 605 2.83 -8.61 16.55
N TRP A 606 3.48 -9.07 15.49
CA TRP A 606 4.76 -8.53 15.09
C TRP A 606 4.96 -8.60 13.58
N PHE A 607 5.78 -7.70 13.09
CA PHE A 607 6.30 -7.70 11.72
C PHE A 607 7.76 -7.30 11.76
N GLY A 608 8.64 -8.07 11.10
CA GLY A 608 10.07 -7.81 10.99
C GLY A 608 10.51 -7.71 9.54
N ARG A 609 11.46 -6.80 9.26
CA ARG A 609 12.11 -6.67 7.96
C ARG A 609 13.60 -6.42 8.10
N ALA A 610 14.39 -6.91 7.14
CA ALA A 610 15.79 -6.60 7.01
C ALA A 610 16.13 -6.41 5.55
N ASN A 611 16.75 -5.27 5.20
CA ASN A 611 17.24 -4.99 3.86
C ASN A 611 18.73 -4.70 3.95
N PHE A 612 19.50 -5.32 3.08
CA PHE A 612 20.93 -5.13 2.98
C PHE A 612 21.29 -4.79 1.54
N ARG A 613 22.12 -3.79 1.35
CA ARG A 613 22.74 -3.43 0.08
C ARG A 613 24.22 -3.16 0.30
N HIS A 614 25.07 -3.68 -0.57
CA HIS A 614 26.49 -3.36 -0.60
C HIS A 614 26.89 -2.92 -2.01
N ASP A 615 27.39 -1.69 -2.12
CA ASP A 615 27.91 -1.14 -3.36
C ASP A 615 29.44 -1.25 -3.37
N ILE A 616 29.98 -2.12 -4.24
CA ILE A 616 31.43 -2.26 -4.46
C ILE A 616 31.81 -1.32 -5.61
N THR A 617 32.03 -0.06 -5.24
CA THR A 617 32.21 1.04 -6.20
C THR A 617 33.40 0.86 -7.15
N GLU A 618 34.47 0.20 -6.68
CA GLU A 618 35.65 -0.15 -7.52
C GLU A 618 35.28 -1.00 -8.75
N TYR A 619 34.27 -1.86 -8.59
CA TYR A 619 33.82 -2.75 -9.66
C TYR A 619 32.50 -2.31 -10.29
N ASN A 620 31.91 -1.16 -9.90
CA ASN A 620 30.56 -0.75 -10.30
C ASN A 620 29.57 -1.92 -10.14
N PHE A 621 29.65 -2.60 -9.01
CA PHE A 621 28.85 -3.79 -8.70
C PHE A 621 28.14 -3.62 -7.35
N SER A 622 26.87 -3.95 -7.32
CA SER A 622 26.06 -3.91 -6.11
C SER A 622 25.32 -5.24 -5.91
N TYR A 623 25.11 -5.64 -4.69
CA TYR A 623 24.29 -6.79 -4.35
C TYR A 623 23.59 -6.60 -3.02
N GLY A 624 22.56 -7.38 -2.80
CA GLY A 624 21.84 -7.30 -1.55
C GLY A 624 20.72 -8.30 -1.43
N PHE A 625 20.00 -8.19 -0.32
CA PHE A 625 18.82 -8.98 -0.05
C PHE A 625 17.76 -8.17 0.67
N SER A 626 16.51 -8.61 0.57
CA SER A 626 15.41 -8.19 1.43
C SER A 626 14.77 -9.42 2.08
N TYR A 627 14.55 -9.31 3.37
CA TYR A 627 13.88 -10.31 4.21
C TYR A 627 12.70 -9.64 4.90
N PHE A 628 11.57 -10.34 4.99
CA PHE A 628 10.43 -9.92 5.80
C PHE A 628 9.75 -11.16 6.41
N ASN A 629 9.19 -10.97 7.59
CA ASN A 629 8.41 -11.97 8.29
C ASN A 629 7.37 -11.29 9.19
N SER A 630 6.30 -12.01 9.53
CA SER A 630 5.23 -11.48 10.38
C SER A 630 4.61 -12.61 11.21
N ALA A 631 3.97 -12.23 12.32
CA ALA A 631 3.16 -13.17 13.11
C ALA A 631 1.89 -13.54 12.33
N ARG A 632 2.03 -14.52 11.48
CA ARG A 632 0.97 -15.31 10.86
C ARG A 632 1.19 -16.76 11.23
N ASP A 633 1.26 -17.02 12.54
CA ASP A 633 1.67 -18.28 13.14
C ASP A 633 0.50 -18.97 13.85
N GLY A 634 -0.74 -18.62 13.50
CA GLY A 634 -1.91 -19.09 14.22
C GLY A 634 -2.05 -18.56 15.65
N SER A 635 -1.17 -17.61 16.06
CA SER A 635 -1.20 -17.02 17.41
C SER A 635 -2.44 -16.11 17.64
N GLY A 636 -3.33 -16.03 16.65
CA GLY A 636 -4.61 -15.33 16.73
C GLY A 636 -5.38 -15.43 15.43
N LEU A 637 -6.69 -15.54 15.55
CA LEU A 637 -7.61 -15.55 14.42
C LEU A 637 -7.48 -14.24 13.64
N THR A 638 -7.43 -14.36 12.32
CA THR A 638 -7.40 -13.19 11.44
C THR A 638 -8.79 -12.68 11.13
N GLN A 639 -9.78 -13.55 11.14
CA GLN A 639 -11.20 -13.23 10.89
C GLN A 639 -12.12 -14.16 11.67
N ILE A 640 -13.24 -13.62 12.12
CA ILE A 640 -14.42 -14.38 12.60
C ILE A 640 -15.60 -13.92 11.77
N ASP A 641 -16.35 -14.86 11.23
CA ASP A 641 -17.57 -14.58 10.47
C ASP A 641 -18.76 -15.33 11.09
N ILE A 642 -19.95 -15.18 10.49
CA ILE A 642 -21.19 -15.72 11.05
C ILE A 642 -21.18 -17.25 11.19
N ASN A 643 -20.55 -17.95 10.25
CA ASN A 643 -20.49 -19.42 10.19
C ASN A 643 -19.08 -20.00 10.05
N ASP A 644 -18.03 -19.15 10.09
CA ASP A 644 -16.66 -19.62 10.02
C ASP A 644 -15.66 -18.76 10.81
N THR A 645 -14.46 -19.31 10.96
CA THR A 645 -13.28 -18.57 11.42
C THR A 645 -12.09 -18.88 10.51
N GLU A 646 -11.30 -17.86 10.19
CA GLU A 646 -10.11 -18.00 9.37
C GLU A 646 -8.84 -17.58 10.12
N THR A 647 -7.76 -18.29 9.88
CA THR A 647 -6.42 -18.00 10.40
C THR A 647 -5.39 -18.06 9.27
N ASP A 648 -4.74 -16.93 8.97
CA ASP A 648 -3.62 -16.91 8.03
C ASP A 648 -2.34 -17.43 8.69
N ILE A 649 -1.67 -18.35 8.00
CA ILE A 649 -0.36 -18.88 8.35
C ILE A 649 0.58 -18.55 7.21
N GLY A 650 1.70 -17.89 7.49
CA GLY A 650 2.62 -17.47 6.44
C GLY A 650 4.07 -17.74 6.81
N GLU A 651 4.86 -18.02 5.82
CA GLU A 651 6.31 -18.12 5.93
C GLU A 651 6.96 -16.73 5.73
N TYR A 652 8.26 -16.64 6.02
CA TYR A 652 9.05 -15.46 5.70
C TYR A 652 9.24 -15.31 4.19
N GLY A 653 9.47 -14.08 3.72
CA GLY A 653 9.83 -13.78 2.34
C GLY A 653 11.29 -13.39 2.23
N LEU A 654 11.98 -13.89 1.19
CA LEU A 654 13.38 -13.61 0.93
C LEU A 654 13.61 -13.31 -0.55
N ASN A 655 14.24 -12.17 -0.85
CA ASN A 655 14.62 -11.78 -2.20
C ASN A 655 16.10 -11.39 -2.23
N PHE A 656 16.74 -11.59 -3.39
CA PHE A 656 18.13 -11.20 -3.63
C PHE A 656 18.21 -10.36 -4.90
N PHE A 657 19.23 -9.52 -5.00
CA PHE A 657 19.59 -8.86 -6.24
C PHE A 657 21.10 -8.78 -6.42
N ALA A 658 21.52 -8.69 -7.67
CA ALA A 658 22.87 -8.32 -8.09
C ALA A 658 22.75 -7.33 -9.25
N GLU A 659 23.56 -6.27 -9.22
CA GLU A 659 23.52 -5.19 -10.19
C GLU A 659 24.94 -4.85 -10.66
N LYS A 660 25.14 -4.69 -11.94
CA LYS A 660 26.43 -4.36 -12.55
C LYS A 660 26.24 -3.26 -13.57
N GLN A 661 26.92 -2.14 -13.37
CA GLN A 661 27.08 -1.16 -14.43
C GLN A 661 28.24 -1.55 -15.34
N ALA A 662 27.95 -1.61 -16.63
CA ALA A 662 28.92 -1.94 -17.70
C ALA A 662 29.26 -0.68 -18.50
N PHE A 663 29.73 -0.87 -19.75
CA PHE A 663 30.15 0.18 -20.65
C PHE A 663 29.01 1.15 -20.98
N ASN A 664 29.32 2.42 -21.18
CA ASN A 664 28.40 3.48 -21.60
C ASN A 664 27.19 3.68 -20.65
N GLY A 665 27.36 3.40 -19.33
CA GLY A 665 26.31 3.60 -18.35
C GLY A 665 25.18 2.57 -18.36
N VAL A 666 25.28 1.50 -19.17
CA VAL A 666 24.29 0.42 -19.15
C VAL A 666 24.37 -0.34 -17.83
N THR A 667 23.23 -0.48 -17.16
CA THR A 667 23.10 -1.22 -15.90
C THR A 667 22.33 -2.50 -16.11
N PHE A 668 22.95 -3.62 -15.76
CA PHE A 668 22.32 -4.94 -15.71
C PHE A 668 21.97 -5.27 -14.27
N ARG A 669 20.72 -5.59 -14.02
CA ARG A 669 20.26 -6.03 -12.70
C ARG A 669 19.59 -7.38 -12.82
N PHE A 670 19.97 -8.29 -11.94
CA PHE A 670 19.38 -9.60 -11.79
C PHE A 670 18.73 -9.69 -10.41
N ASP A 671 17.44 -10.05 -10.37
CA ASP A 671 16.67 -10.22 -9.15
C ASP A 671 16.23 -11.69 -9.02
N ILE A 672 16.30 -12.23 -7.81
CA ILE A 672 15.66 -13.49 -7.40
C ILE A 672 14.59 -13.12 -6.40
N GLN A 673 13.34 -13.22 -6.82
CA GLN A 673 12.18 -12.92 -5.97
C GLN A 673 11.60 -14.23 -5.43
N ASN A 674 11.08 -14.17 -4.20
CA ASN A 674 10.55 -15.35 -3.51
C ASN A 674 11.55 -16.52 -3.47
N ALA A 675 12.83 -16.23 -3.14
CA ALA A 675 13.93 -17.18 -3.22
C ALA A 675 13.78 -18.42 -2.32
N ASN A 676 12.99 -18.31 -1.26
CA ASN A 676 12.65 -19.41 -0.36
C ASN A 676 11.38 -20.17 -0.78
N ASN A 677 10.80 -19.86 -1.94
CA ASN A 677 9.53 -20.46 -2.42
C ASN A 677 8.43 -20.40 -1.34
N GLN A 678 8.17 -19.20 -0.84
CA GLN A 678 7.23 -18.95 0.25
C GLN A 678 5.85 -19.55 -0.03
N ILE A 679 5.35 -20.30 0.91
CA ILE A 679 3.99 -20.84 0.95
C ILE A 679 3.18 -20.02 1.96
N ARG A 680 1.93 -19.74 1.61
CA ARG A 680 0.95 -19.09 2.48
C ARG A 680 -0.23 -20.01 2.66
N CYS A 681 -0.59 -20.29 3.89
CA CYS A 681 -1.72 -21.15 4.21
C CYS A 681 -2.82 -20.35 4.92
N ARG A 682 -4.04 -20.80 4.75
CA ARG A 682 -5.22 -20.37 5.47
C ARG A 682 -5.84 -21.61 6.11
N GLU A 683 -6.00 -21.61 7.42
CA GLU A 683 -6.86 -22.55 8.11
C GLU A 683 -8.23 -21.92 8.28
N ARG A 684 -9.29 -22.63 7.88
CA ARG A 684 -10.69 -22.23 8.02
C ARG A 684 -11.43 -23.28 8.81
N VAL A 685 -12.16 -22.86 9.82
CA VAL A 685 -13.07 -23.73 10.57
C VAL A 685 -14.49 -23.32 10.27
N ARG A 686 -15.25 -24.18 9.64
CA ARG A 686 -16.68 -24.01 9.36
C ARG A 686 -17.53 -24.59 10.47
N PHE A 687 -18.69 -23.98 10.72
CA PHE A 687 -19.61 -24.39 11.75
C PHE A 687 -20.98 -24.71 11.19
N VAL A 688 -21.61 -25.74 11.72
CA VAL A 688 -23.02 -26.03 11.46
C VAL A 688 -23.86 -24.91 12.05
N GLY A 689 -24.47 -24.09 11.20
CA GLY A 689 -25.18 -22.89 11.61
C GLY A 689 -24.21 -21.75 11.96
N THR A 690 -24.37 -21.15 13.14
CA THR A 690 -23.55 -19.98 13.51
C THR A 690 -22.27 -20.38 14.22
N THR A 691 -21.22 -19.58 14.07
CA THR A 691 -19.95 -19.71 14.82
C THR A 691 -20.19 -19.73 16.33
N ALA A 692 -21.20 -18.98 16.83
CA ALA A 692 -21.58 -18.97 18.23
C ALA A 692 -22.11 -20.32 18.74
N ALA A 693 -22.67 -21.16 17.88
CA ALA A 693 -23.12 -22.49 18.24
C ALA A 693 -21.96 -23.44 18.55
N GLY A 694 -20.79 -23.18 17.98
CA GLY A 694 -19.53 -23.91 18.26
C GLY A 694 -19.53 -25.37 17.77
N ILE A 695 -20.49 -25.76 16.90
CA ILE A 695 -20.54 -27.11 16.33
C ILE A 695 -19.74 -27.09 15.05
N VAL A 696 -18.53 -27.64 15.10
CA VAL A 696 -17.63 -27.70 13.94
C VAL A 696 -18.23 -28.64 12.89
N GLU A 697 -18.26 -28.19 11.64
CA GLU A 697 -18.67 -28.94 10.46
C GLU A 697 -17.43 -29.55 9.79
N GLU A 698 -16.46 -28.70 9.47
CA GLU A 698 -15.21 -29.10 8.85
C GLU A 698 -14.06 -28.13 9.19
N VAL A 699 -12.84 -28.61 9.02
CA VAL A 699 -11.61 -27.83 9.07
C VAL A 699 -10.91 -27.94 7.73
N GLU A 700 -10.76 -26.78 7.06
CA GLU A 700 -10.13 -26.64 5.75
C GLU A 700 -8.73 -26.03 5.92
N ASP A 701 -7.73 -26.61 5.28
CA ASP A 701 -6.36 -26.09 5.23
C ASP A 701 -5.98 -25.85 3.76
N SER A 702 -5.86 -24.57 3.37
CA SER A 702 -5.60 -24.15 1.99
C SER A 702 -4.27 -23.44 1.90
N CYS A 703 -3.32 -24.01 1.14
CA CYS A 703 -1.95 -23.52 1.00
C CYS A 703 -1.63 -23.13 -0.44
N ASN A 704 -1.11 -21.93 -0.66
CA ASN A 704 -0.79 -21.43 -1.98
C ASN A 704 0.61 -20.85 -2.11
N GLY A 705 1.17 -20.88 -3.32
CA GLY A 705 2.47 -20.33 -3.66
C GLY A 705 2.57 -19.92 -5.11
N THR A 706 3.53 -19.04 -5.42
CA THR A 706 3.79 -18.52 -6.78
C THR A 706 5.13 -18.96 -7.33
N GLY A 707 5.88 -19.79 -6.59
CA GLY A 707 7.22 -20.25 -6.98
C GLY A 707 8.28 -19.14 -6.93
N VAL A 708 9.48 -19.49 -7.33
CA VAL A 708 10.62 -18.55 -7.44
C VAL A 708 10.56 -17.85 -8.77
N LYS A 709 10.76 -16.52 -8.76
CA LYS A 709 10.83 -15.68 -9.97
C LYS A 709 12.23 -15.11 -10.14
N TYR A 710 12.77 -15.22 -11.35
CA TYR A 710 14.03 -14.61 -11.78
C TYR A 710 13.73 -13.45 -12.72
N ALA A 711 14.29 -12.28 -12.47
CA ALA A 711 14.10 -11.10 -13.30
C ALA A 711 15.46 -10.55 -13.77
N LEU A 712 15.57 -10.26 -15.06
CA LEU A 712 16.70 -9.54 -15.64
C LEU A 712 16.21 -8.17 -16.11
N LYS A 713 16.88 -7.10 -15.65
CA LYS A 713 16.59 -5.71 -16.04
C LYS A 713 17.83 -5.09 -16.69
N ILE A 714 17.63 -4.42 -17.81
CA ILE A 714 18.68 -3.67 -18.51
C ILE A 714 18.21 -2.21 -18.55
N ARG A 715 18.98 -1.33 -17.90
CA ARG A 715 18.62 0.09 -17.75
C ARG A 715 19.70 0.97 -18.34
N GLN A 716 19.31 2.06 -18.99
CA GLN A 716 20.23 3.06 -19.52
C GLN A 716 19.56 4.44 -19.54
N THR A 717 20.37 5.47 -19.29
CA THR A 717 19.98 6.89 -19.44
C THR A 717 20.90 7.54 -20.49
N PHE A 718 20.32 8.37 -21.36
CA PHE A 718 20.96 9.07 -22.47
C PHE A 718 20.83 10.57 -22.33
#